data_a46c8477eee18ea4ac9f1966ef4b1d6f
#
_entry.id   a46c8477eee18ea4ac9f1966ef4b1d6f
#
_cell.length_a   1.000
_cell.length_b   1.000
_cell.length_c   1.000
_cell.angle_alpha   90.00
_cell.angle_beta   90.00
_cell.angle_gamma   90.00
#
_symmetry.space_group_name_H-M   'P 1'
#
loop_
_entity.id
_entity.type
_entity.pdbx_description
1 polymer ?
#
loop_
_entity_poly.entity_id
_entity_poly.type
_entity_poly.pdbx_seq_one_letter_code
_entity_poly.pdbx_strand_id
1 'polypeptide(L)'
;MVLNIIGMSVSLMVFLALFAQVWHDYRFNSNFEDYKNIYRFEMPVVYDVDDYTYSQVISRPYIEAFEACSPDIEVACDYKDIRGLVLETVYSDVDGTVRKHEIAQVETDSSFPNVFSIEIVDGTLEEYNVKNAALISENHAKTIFGDRSPVGEHLTTEFNINEYKIVGVYKTLPENCSVINGLLVNEGDDDLSLPNHSFHCGFFRLRDGARAEDVLESVRMTFRNLVHDDAVAAGMGEKYEKDIYPNLRLTSLSDIHYSDDIRPGVKPYADSTQTLVLLSISILFLLIAVFNYINFAIASIPFTINEINVEKVYGASRGRLILVQLKNNFIICLVSFGIALGLMEAVAGSQFASFSCCSLAVGDNVPAIAIGLTVALVAALAGGLVSALYSTSFEPGMVLKGDFAISGKGTAFRRISMVSQFVLSCVFLICGLMISRQTDYMMQEDNGFISENVVRVNVNLWYRWHRCFDEFMKNPEIIDVTCGDSPMSEGLSSRSELMSKDNEPVWYSFRSGYDNYFDFFDFKLVDGRFPNKGEFGVAVINETFAATYPDYQIGNKIMSMYRQEYEIIGVVEDFNARPMMHEREPMIYHIDNLNCADMFFKFRSDDISETVKWIEKSLRDLVSSSGANGDEISVTSTYLKDDIENMYRKEIGQSRLINSSSILCLLIALIGVLGIVYFETQVMRREIAIRKVNGATTWEIIKSLLGKYVIVSSIGFLLAVPMSVVIMNMWLSRFAYHTDMSVWIFLLAYLIITALTAAVVLLRSYSAASENPVEALKKE
;
A
#
# COMPACT_ATOMS: atom_id res chain seq x y z
N MET A 1 27.40 26.05 -7.47
CA MET A 1 25.98 26.44 -7.43
C MET A 1 25.10 25.42 -8.14
N VAL A 2 25.36 25.05 -9.40
CA VAL A 2 24.52 24.10 -10.17
C VAL A 2 24.37 22.74 -9.49
N LEU A 3 25.47 22.11 -9.06
CA LEU A 3 25.42 20.79 -8.35
C LEU A 3 24.58 20.85 -7.06
N ASN A 4 24.62 21.99 -6.35
CA ASN A 4 23.82 22.17 -5.13
C ASN A 4 22.31 22.25 -5.47
N ILE A 5 21.95 23.01 -6.50
CA ILE A 5 20.58 23.12 -6.98
C ILE A 5 20.05 21.74 -7.42
N ILE A 6 20.83 20.98 -8.22
CA ILE A 6 20.43 19.65 -8.67
C ILE A 6 20.18 18.71 -7.48
N GLY A 7 21.16 18.60 -6.57
CA GLY A 7 21.02 17.71 -5.41
C GLY A 7 19.87 18.08 -4.50
N MET A 8 19.64 19.38 -4.30
CA MET A 8 18.52 19.88 -3.50
C MET A 8 17.19 19.65 -4.21
N SER A 9 17.10 19.87 -5.54
CA SER A 9 15.88 19.67 -6.31
C SER A 9 15.42 18.21 -6.31
N VAL A 10 16.35 17.26 -6.51
CA VAL A 10 16.02 15.82 -6.48
C VAL A 10 15.56 15.41 -5.08
N SER A 11 16.25 15.86 -4.02
CA SER A 11 15.86 15.54 -2.63
C SER A 11 14.49 16.12 -2.29
N LEU A 12 14.21 17.37 -2.71
CA LEU A 12 12.90 18.02 -2.48
C LEU A 12 11.79 17.36 -3.29
N MET A 13 12.06 16.90 -4.51
CA MET A 13 11.07 16.15 -5.31
C MET A 13 10.66 14.86 -4.58
N VAL A 14 11.63 14.07 -4.10
CA VAL A 14 11.33 12.84 -3.36
C VAL A 14 10.57 13.15 -2.06
N PHE A 15 11.03 14.18 -1.33
CA PHE A 15 10.32 14.67 -0.14
C PHE A 15 8.85 14.99 -0.46
N LEU A 16 8.59 15.77 -1.52
CA LEU A 16 7.23 16.17 -1.88
C LEU A 16 6.36 15.01 -2.34
N ALA A 17 6.92 14.09 -3.14
CA ALA A 17 6.18 12.91 -3.60
C ALA A 17 5.74 11.99 -2.43
N LEU A 18 6.64 11.72 -1.49
CA LEU A 18 6.31 10.94 -0.31
C LEU A 18 5.39 11.68 0.65
N PHE A 19 5.59 13.00 0.81
CA PHE A 19 4.74 13.82 1.66
C PHE A 19 3.32 13.97 1.09
N ALA A 20 3.16 14.03 -0.23
CA ALA A 20 1.85 14.03 -0.88
C ALA A 20 1.06 12.75 -0.54
N GLN A 21 1.72 11.58 -0.55
CA GLN A 21 1.10 10.33 -0.16
C GLN A 21 0.70 10.31 1.34
N VAL A 22 1.59 10.77 2.22
CA VAL A 22 1.27 10.91 3.66
C VAL A 22 0.09 11.88 3.87
N TRP A 23 0.07 12.96 3.11
CA TRP A 23 -1.01 13.95 3.19
C TRP A 23 -2.34 13.41 2.68
N HIS A 24 -2.30 12.61 1.61
CA HIS A 24 -3.46 11.90 1.07
C HIS A 24 -4.08 10.97 2.14
N ASP A 25 -3.25 10.14 2.79
CA ASP A 25 -3.70 9.22 3.84
C ASP A 25 -4.22 9.97 5.08
N TYR A 26 -3.51 11.02 5.52
CA TYR A 26 -3.90 11.81 6.67
C TYR A 26 -5.23 12.55 6.47
N ARG A 27 -5.54 12.95 5.24
CA ARG A 27 -6.78 13.64 4.88
C ARG A 27 -7.87 12.74 4.34
N PHE A 28 -7.75 11.44 4.52
CA PHE A 28 -8.77 10.51 4.09
C PHE A 28 -10.12 10.85 4.74
N ASN A 29 -11.20 10.82 3.96
CA ASN A 29 -12.56 11.20 4.37
C ASN A 29 -12.78 12.68 4.78
N SER A 30 -11.76 13.52 4.80
CA SER A 30 -11.91 14.92 5.22
C SER A 30 -12.69 15.81 4.24
N ASN A 31 -13.13 15.26 3.12
CA ASN A 31 -13.98 15.91 2.12
C ASN A 31 -15.45 15.97 2.50
N PHE A 32 -15.90 15.11 3.43
CA PHE A 32 -17.27 15.12 3.91
C PHE A 32 -17.45 16.21 4.97
N GLU A 33 -18.62 16.90 4.91
CA GLU A 33 -18.97 17.86 5.94
C GLU A 33 -19.18 17.13 7.27
N ASP A 34 -18.65 17.70 8.33
CA ASP A 34 -18.70 17.13 9.68
C ASP A 34 -18.21 15.67 9.81
N TYR A 35 -17.24 15.26 8.96
CA TYR A 35 -16.70 13.90 8.93
C TYR A 35 -16.23 13.38 10.30
N LYS A 36 -15.92 14.27 11.26
CA LYS A 36 -15.54 13.91 12.64
C LYS A 36 -16.72 13.49 13.50
N ASN A 37 -17.93 13.87 13.10
CA ASN A 37 -19.19 13.52 13.77
C ASN A 37 -19.86 12.31 13.11
N ILE A 38 -19.28 11.74 12.05
CA ILE A 38 -19.75 10.51 11.42
C ILE A 38 -18.98 9.34 12.00
N TYR A 39 -19.70 8.32 12.46
CA TYR A 39 -19.14 7.12 13.09
C TYR A 39 -19.64 5.87 12.39
N ARG A 40 -18.79 4.84 12.32
CA ARG A 40 -19.16 3.50 11.89
C ARG A 40 -19.30 2.59 13.10
N PHE A 41 -20.35 1.76 13.12
CA PHE A 41 -20.50 0.71 14.12
C PHE A 41 -19.57 -0.46 13.80
N GLU A 42 -18.96 -1.01 14.84
CA GLU A 42 -18.07 -2.15 14.75
C GLU A 42 -18.28 -3.08 15.94
N MET A 43 -18.31 -4.38 15.67
CA MET A 43 -18.47 -5.41 16.69
C MET A 43 -17.30 -6.38 16.68
N PRO A 44 -16.88 -6.92 17.84
CA PRO A 44 -15.90 -7.98 17.88
C PRO A 44 -16.36 -9.19 17.05
N VAL A 45 -15.41 -9.84 16.38
CA VAL A 45 -15.71 -11.07 15.66
C VAL A 45 -16.04 -12.16 16.68
N VAL A 46 -17.22 -12.77 16.54
CA VAL A 46 -17.75 -13.76 17.50
C VAL A 46 -16.94 -15.05 17.50
N TYR A 47 -16.37 -15.37 16.35
CA TYR A 47 -15.50 -16.53 16.18
C TYR A 47 -14.08 -16.02 15.99
N ASP A 48 -13.12 -16.64 16.68
CA ASP A 48 -11.69 -16.33 16.56
C ASP A 48 -11.20 -16.74 15.16
N VAL A 49 -11.42 -15.84 14.20
CA VAL A 49 -11.16 -16.06 12.80
C VAL A 49 -10.19 -15.01 12.34
N ASP A 50 -8.93 -15.37 12.22
CA ASP A 50 -7.85 -14.52 11.72
C ASP A 50 -7.39 -13.36 12.63
N ASP A 51 -6.42 -12.59 12.13
CA ASP A 51 -5.83 -11.41 12.76
C ASP A 51 -6.83 -10.23 12.90
N TYR A 52 -8.08 -10.42 12.45
CA TYR A 52 -9.13 -9.40 12.57
C TYR A 52 -9.93 -9.61 13.84
N THR A 53 -9.91 -8.60 14.68
CA THR A 53 -10.63 -8.62 15.97
C THR A 53 -12.03 -8.04 15.87
N TYR A 54 -12.34 -7.26 14.79
CA TYR A 54 -13.60 -6.58 14.59
C TYR A 54 -14.21 -6.85 13.20
N SER A 55 -15.56 -6.78 13.15
CA SER A 55 -16.36 -6.76 11.94
C SER A 55 -17.19 -5.47 11.89
N GLN A 56 -17.28 -4.89 10.71
CA GLN A 56 -18.15 -3.73 10.43
C GLN A 56 -19.56 -4.14 9.96
N VAL A 57 -19.77 -5.45 9.75
CA VAL A 57 -20.96 -5.95 9.08
C VAL A 57 -22.05 -6.25 10.10
N ILE A 58 -23.23 -5.71 9.86
CA ILE A 58 -24.41 -5.83 10.71
C ILE A 58 -25.69 -5.93 9.84
N SER A 59 -26.78 -6.47 10.39
CA SER A 59 -28.07 -6.47 9.71
C SER A 59 -28.76 -5.10 9.83
N ARG A 60 -29.43 -4.69 8.77
CA ARG A 60 -30.10 -3.39 8.66
C ARG A 60 -31.09 -3.08 9.80
N PRO A 61 -31.94 -4.03 10.29
CA PRO A 61 -32.84 -3.77 11.42
C PRO A 61 -32.14 -3.27 12.69
N TYR A 62 -30.89 -3.65 12.90
CA TYR A 62 -30.11 -3.13 14.04
C TYR A 62 -29.71 -1.67 13.83
N ILE A 63 -29.40 -1.27 12.58
CA ILE A 63 -29.02 0.12 12.26
C ILE A 63 -30.19 1.05 12.60
N GLU A 64 -31.43 0.67 12.21
CA GLU A 64 -32.64 1.43 12.51
C GLU A 64 -32.93 1.48 14.03
N ALA A 65 -32.74 0.35 14.72
CA ALA A 65 -32.89 0.31 16.17
C ALA A 65 -31.87 1.20 16.89
N PHE A 66 -30.66 1.30 16.36
CA PHE A 66 -29.61 2.17 16.92
C PHE A 66 -29.91 3.64 16.67
N GLU A 67 -30.42 4.02 15.49
CA GLU A 67 -30.85 5.38 15.22
C GLU A 67 -31.88 5.85 16.25
N ALA A 68 -32.83 4.99 16.58
CA ALA A 68 -33.87 5.29 17.55
C ALA A 68 -33.43 5.27 19.03
N CYS A 69 -32.22 4.72 19.34
CA CYS A 69 -31.81 4.47 20.73
C CYS A 69 -31.29 5.72 21.47
N SER A 70 -30.89 6.76 20.74
CA SER A 70 -30.35 7.98 21.34
C SER A 70 -30.77 9.23 20.56
N PRO A 71 -31.21 10.30 21.23
CA PRO A 71 -31.53 11.58 20.60
C PRO A 71 -30.29 12.31 20.07
N ASP A 72 -29.08 11.88 20.46
CA ASP A 72 -27.81 12.44 20.01
C ASP A 72 -27.39 11.92 18.62
N ILE A 73 -28.04 10.86 18.12
CA ILE A 73 -27.93 10.45 16.74
C ILE A 73 -28.87 11.34 15.92
N GLU A 74 -28.31 12.02 14.94
CA GLU A 74 -29.07 12.89 14.04
C GLU A 74 -29.73 12.08 12.94
N VAL A 75 -28.97 11.19 12.31
CA VAL A 75 -29.39 10.32 11.22
C VAL A 75 -28.44 9.14 11.12
N ALA A 76 -28.98 7.98 10.75
CA ALA A 76 -28.21 6.79 10.42
C ALA A 76 -28.42 6.40 8.96
N CYS A 77 -27.49 5.66 8.40
CA CYS A 77 -27.64 5.04 7.09
C CYS A 77 -26.99 3.68 7.03
N ASP A 78 -27.42 2.90 6.07
CA ASP A 78 -26.71 1.70 5.69
C ASP A 78 -25.88 1.90 4.41
N TYR A 79 -24.84 1.09 4.30
CA TYR A 79 -23.94 1.05 3.17
C TYR A 79 -23.54 -0.40 2.96
N LYS A 80 -23.98 -0.96 1.85
CA LYS A 80 -23.72 -2.36 1.54
C LYS A 80 -22.46 -2.46 0.70
N ASP A 81 -21.39 -2.78 1.38
CA ASP A 81 -20.07 -2.96 0.81
C ASP A 81 -19.69 -4.45 0.87
N ILE A 82 -20.21 -5.22 -0.07
CA ILE A 82 -19.98 -6.65 -0.10
C ILE A 82 -18.82 -6.98 -1.05
N ARG A 83 -17.71 -7.42 -0.50
CA ARG A 83 -16.68 -8.23 -1.17
C ARG A 83 -15.85 -7.58 -2.27
N GLY A 84 -15.46 -6.32 -2.15
CA GLY A 84 -14.63 -5.66 -3.14
C GLY A 84 -15.47 -4.91 -4.18
N LEU A 85 -14.79 -4.13 -5.01
CA LEU A 85 -15.38 -3.30 -6.04
C LEU A 85 -16.27 -4.18 -6.95
N VAL A 86 -17.58 -4.14 -6.73
CA VAL A 86 -18.52 -4.73 -7.67
C VAL A 86 -18.62 -3.75 -8.82
N LEU A 87 -17.90 -4.06 -9.90
CA LEU A 87 -18.15 -3.40 -11.19
C LEU A 87 -19.40 -4.05 -11.78
N GLU A 88 -20.50 -3.31 -11.75
CA GLU A 88 -21.74 -3.74 -12.40
C GLU A 88 -21.67 -3.39 -13.87
N THR A 89 -22.06 -4.34 -14.71
CA THR A 89 -22.29 -4.05 -16.12
C THR A 89 -23.68 -3.45 -16.28
N VAL A 90 -23.74 -2.20 -16.72
CA VAL A 90 -25.00 -1.51 -17.01
C VAL A 90 -25.10 -1.15 -18.48
N TYR A 91 -26.33 -1.15 -18.96
CA TYR A 91 -26.65 -0.77 -20.33
C TYR A 91 -27.42 0.54 -20.32
N SER A 92 -26.97 1.50 -21.13
CA SER A 92 -27.69 2.75 -21.39
C SER A 92 -28.28 2.71 -22.80
N ASP A 93 -29.54 3.11 -22.96
CA ASP A 93 -30.13 3.38 -24.28
C ASP A 93 -30.01 4.87 -24.56
N VAL A 94 -28.98 5.27 -25.29
CA VAL A 94 -28.75 6.64 -25.69
C VAL A 94 -28.96 6.74 -27.20
N ASP A 95 -29.97 7.50 -27.63
CA ASP A 95 -30.34 7.70 -29.04
C ASP A 95 -30.72 6.40 -29.78
N GLY A 96 -31.35 5.43 -29.11
CA GLY A 96 -31.69 4.13 -29.68
C GLY A 96 -30.49 3.22 -29.88
N THR A 97 -29.35 3.54 -29.26
CA THR A 97 -28.14 2.70 -29.26
C THR A 97 -27.85 2.22 -27.85
N VAL A 98 -28.00 0.93 -27.64
CA VAL A 98 -27.64 0.29 -26.36
C VAL A 98 -26.12 0.20 -26.26
N ARG A 99 -25.56 0.76 -25.18
CA ARG A 99 -24.12 0.73 -24.90
C ARG A 99 -23.88 0.06 -23.57
N LYS A 100 -22.84 -0.77 -23.53
CA LYS A 100 -22.35 -1.45 -22.33
C LYS A 100 -21.35 -0.55 -21.59
N HIS A 101 -21.51 -0.43 -20.27
CA HIS A 101 -20.61 0.29 -19.38
C HIS A 101 -20.34 -0.54 -18.13
N GLU A 102 -19.12 -0.42 -17.61
CA GLU A 102 -18.78 -0.98 -16.30
C GLU A 102 -18.71 0.18 -15.31
N ILE A 103 -19.49 0.12 -14.24
CA ILE A 103 -19.59 1.17 -13.23
C ILE A 103 -19.58 0.52 -11.82
N ALA A 104 -18.86 1.15 -10.89
CA ALA A 104 -18.92 0.73 -9.51
C ALA A 104 -20.34 1.00 -8.97
N GLN A 105 -20.95 -0.01 -8.41
CA GLN A 105 -22.27 0.09 -7.78
C GLN A 105 -22.16 -0.10 -6.27
N VAL A 106 -22.88 0.72 -5.54
CA VAL A 106 -23.03 0.64 -4.09
C VAL A 106 -24.51 0.71 -3.76
N GLU A 107 -24.98 -0.25 -3.00
CA GLU A 107 -26.33 -0.27 -2.47
C GLU A 107 -26.39 0.48 -1.14
N THR A 108 -27.37 1.36 -1.00
CA THR A 108 -27.54 2.25 0.16
C THR A 108 -29.03 2.41 0.49
N ASP A 109 -29.31 3.13 1.57
CA ASP A 109 -30.67 3.60 1.90
C ASP A 109 -30.92 5.05 1.49
N SER A 110 -32.12 5.53 1.73
CA SER A 110 -32.52 6.92 1.44
C SER A 110 -31.80 7.97 2.30
N SER A 111 -31.25 7.58 3.45
CA SER A 111 -30.57 8.46 4.41
C SER A 111 -29.09 8.68 4.07
N PHE A 112 -28.51 7.81 3.27
CA PHE A 112 -27.08 7.84 2.95
C PHE A 112 -26.57 9.21 2.44
N PRO A 113 -27.25 9.88 1.47
CA PRO A 113 -26.78 11.20 1.02
C PRO A 113 -26.79 12.27 2.11
N ASN A 114 -27.68 12.13 3.10
CA ASN A 114 -27.77 13.05 4.24
C ASN A 114 -26.66 12.80 5.24
N VAL A 115 -26.32 11.52 5.55
CA VAL A 115 -25.21 11.19 6.47
C VAL A 115 -23.87 11.70 5.93
N PHE A 116 -23.63 11.52 4.63
CA PHE A 116 -22.37 11.91 3.99
C PHE A 116 -22.39 13.30 3.34
N SER A 117 -23.49 14.07 3.49
CA SER A 117 -23.66 15.41 2.89
C SER A 117 -23.27 15.43 1.40
N ILE A 118 -23.83 14.50 0.62
CA ILE A 118 -23.52 14.36 -0.80
C ILE A 118 -24.04 15.57 -1.58
N GLU A 119 -23.12 16.31 -2.22
CA GLU A 119 -23.46 17.50 -3.03
C GLU A 119 -24.08 17.08 -4.36
N ILE A 120 -25.36 17.46 -4.60
CA ILE A 120 -26.07 17.19 -5.86
C ILE A 120 -25.82 18.33 -6.83
N VAL A 121 -25.35 17.98 -8.03
CA VAL A 121 -25.04 18.92 -9.12
C VAL A 121 -26.25 19.09 -10.06
N ASP A 122 -26.99 18.00 -10.29
CA ASP A 122 -28.19 17.98 -11.14
C ASP A 122 -29.22 17.00 -10.56
N GLY A 123 -30.52 17.30 -10.69
CA GLY A 123 -31.59 16.50 -10.12
C GLY A 123 -31.91 16.82 -8.66
N THR A 124 -32.59 15.89 -7.95
CA THR A 124 -33.03 16.11 -6.57
C THR A 124 -32.88 14.83 -5.73
N LEU A 125 -32.75 14.99 -4.39
CA LEU A 125 -32.76 13.86 -3.44
C LEU A 125 -34.19 13.40 -3.09
N GLU A 126 -35.22 14.18 -3.43
CA GLU A 126 -36.60 13.85 -3.05
C GLU A 126 -37.10 12.53 -3.66
N GLU A 127 -36.65 12.23 -4.89
CA GLU A 127 -36.96 10.98 -5.57
C GLU A 127 -36.04 9.82 -5.19
N TYR A 128 -35.00 10.06 -4.40
CA TYR A 128 -34.05 9.00 -4.01
C TYR A 128 -34.62 8.03 -2.96
N ASN A 129 -35.73 8.34 -2.35
CA ASN A 129 -36.43 7.48 -1.37
C ASN A 129 -37.20 6.29 -1.99
N VAL A 130 -37.12 6.12 -3.30
CA VAL A 130 -37.80 5.03 -4.01
C VAL A 130 -36.81 3.93 -4.33
N LYS A 131 -37.22 2.66 -4.16
CA LYS A 131 -36.39 1.50 -4.55
C LYS A 131 -35.92 1.61 -5.98
N ASN A 132 -34.65 1.24 -6.22
CA ASN A 132 -33.97 1.33 -7.49
C ASN A 132 -33.79 2.77 -8.04
N ALA A 133 -34.05 3.80 -7.22
CA ALA A 133 -33.57 5.14 -7.54
C ALA A 133 -32.06 5.20 -7.40
N ALA A 134 -31.41 5.88 -8.32
CA ALA A 134 -29.96 5.91 -8.39
C ALA A 134 -29.40 7.34 -8.48
N LEU A 135 -28.30 7.59 -7.78
CA LEU A 135 -27.45 8.76 -7.96
C LEU A 135 -26.18 8.36 -8.70
N ILE A 136 -25.81 9.10 -9.75
CA ILE A 136 -24.61 8.82 -10.53
C ILE A 136 -23.56 9.92 -10.30
N SER A 137 -22.28 9.56 -10.23
CA SER A 137 -21.23 10.57 -10.11
C SER A 137 -21.04 11.36 -11.40
N GLU A 138 -20.66 12.64 -11.28
CA GLU A 138 -20.51 13.57 -12.41
C GLU A 138 -19.58 13.02 -13.51
N ASN A 139 -18.47 12.37 -13.13
CA ASN A 139 -17.53 11.79 -14.10
C ASN A 139 -18.15 10.63 -14.88
N HIS A 140 -18.90 9.74 -14.22
CA HIS A 140 -19.58 8.63 -14.87
C HIS A 140 -20.75 9.12 -15.72
N ALA A 141 -21.49 10.14 -15.26
CA ALA A 141 -22.54 10.77 -16.02
C ALA A 141 -22.00 11.33 -17.35
N LYS A 142 -20.90 12.06 -17.31
CA LYS A 142 -20.22 12.59 -18.51
C LYS A 142 -19.72 11.48 -19.44
N THR A 143 -19.21 10.38 -18.89
CA THR A 143 -18.70 9.25 -19.68
C THR A 143 -19.81 8.52 -20.42
N ILE A 144 -20.97 8.33 -19.77
CA ILE A 144 -22.09 7.53 -20.29
C ILE A 144 -23.00 8.39 -21.18
N PHE A 145 -23.36 9.60 -20.74
CA PHE A 145 -24.36 10.45 -21.38
C PHE A 145 -23.79 11.68 -22.09
N GLY A 146 -22.47 11.93 -21.95
CA GLY A 146 -21.82 13.13 -22.52
C GLY A 146 -22.27 14.41 -21.81
N ASP A 147 -22.67 15.41 -22.59
CA ASP A 147 -23.13 16.71 -22.06
C ASP A 147 -24.64 16.78 -21.78
N ARG A 148 -25.36 15.64 -21.87
CA ARG A 148 -26.80 15.59 -21.56
C ARG A 148 -27.01 15.32 -20.08
N SER A 149 -28.10 15.88 -19.53
CA SER A 149 -28.54 15.50 -18.19
C SER A 149 -29.01 14.04 -18.20
N PRO A 150 -28.45 13.19 -17.33
CA PRO A 150 -28.91 11.81 -17.19
C PRO A 150 -30.16 11.67 -16.31
N VAL A 151 -30.65 12.77 -15.71
CA VAL A 151 -31.80 12.73 -14.78
C VAL A 151 -33.06 12.30 -15.50
N GLY A 152 -33.68 11.22 -15.00
CA GLY A 152 -34.85 10.58 -15.60
C GLY A 152 -34.51 9.45 -16.57
N GLU A 153 -33.25 9.30 -16.96
CA GLU A 153 -32.81 8.15 -17.78
C GLU A 153 -32.69 6.87 -16.93
N HIS A 154 -32.70 5.75 -17.60
CA HIS A 154 -32.67 4.42 -16.98
C HIS A 154 -31.37 3.68 -17.35
N LEU A 155 -30.77 3.03 -16.37
CA LEU A 155 -29.70 2.08 -16.55
C LEU A 155 -30.22 0.68 -16.22
N THR A 156 -29.99 -0.26 -17.13
CA THR A 156 -30.40 -1.64 -16.91
C THR A 156 -29.18 -2.51 -16.63
N THR A 157 -29.26 -3.39 -15.65
CA THR A 157 -28.17 -4.35 -15.39
C THR A 157 -28.11 -5.40 -16.49
N GLU A 158 -26.98 -6.09 -16.60
CA GLU A 158 -26.70 -7.10 -17.64
C GLU A 158 -27.80 -8.18 -17.77
N PHE A 159 -28.56 -8.39 -16.71
CA PHE A 159 -29.60 -9.41 -16.66
C PHE A 159 -31.03 -8.86 -16.81
N ASN A 160 -31.21 -7.57 -17.08
CA ASN A 160 -32.51 -6.91 -16.96
C ASN A 160 -33.22 -7.23 -15.60
N ILE A 161 -32.43 -7.65 -14.59
CA ILE A 161 -32.96 -8.01 -13.26
C ILE A 161 -33.33 -6.74 -12.54
N ASN A 162 -32.50 -5.70 -12.66
CA ASN A 162 -32.73 -4.42 -12.05
C ASN A 162 -32.69 -3.32 -13.11
N GLU A 163 -33.63 -2.42 -13.02
CA GLU A 163 -33.68 -1.18 -13.77
C GLU A 163 -33.50 -0.03 -12.78
N TYR A 164 -32.48 0.79 -12.96
CA TYR A 164 -32.16 1.90 -12.09
C TYR A 164 -32.53 3.22 -12.75
N LYS A 165 -33.45 3.97 -12.12
CA LYS A 165 -33.80 5.32 -12.56
C LYS A 165 -32.81 6.31 -11.98
N ILE A 166 -32.12 7.07 -12.83
CA ILE A 166 -31.23 8.14 -12.38
C ILE A 166 -32.07 9.32 -11.92
N VAL A 167 -32.02 9.66 -10.64
CA VAL A 167 -32.78 10.77 -10.02
C VAL A 167 -31.88 11.97 -9.73
N GLY A 168 -30.57 11.81 -9.76
CA GLY A 168 -29.65 12.90 -9.57
C GLY A 168 -28.21 12.57 -9.95
N VAL A 169 -27.43 13.62 -10.16
CA VAL A 169 -26.00 13.59 -10.39
C VAL A 169 -25.31 14.20 -9.19
N TYR A 170 -24.41 13.46 -8.57
CA TYR A 170 -23.63 13.98 -7.45
C TYR A 170 -22.23 14.37 -7.91
N LYS A 171 -21.66 15.34 -7.22
CA LYS A 171 -20.29 15.80 -7.45
C LYS A 171 -19.31 14.68 -7.20
N THR A 172 -18.42 14.43 -8.16
CA THR A 172 -17.40 13.40 -8.03
C THR A 172 -16.58 13.60 -6.76
N LEU A 173 -16.57 12.56 -5.91
CA LEU A 173 -15.81 12.56 -4.67
C LEU A 173 -14.32 12.36 -4.97
N PRO A 174 -13.41 12.93 -4.16
CA PRO A 174 -11.99 12.68 -4.30
C PRO A 174 -11.65 11.20 -4.00
N GLU A 175 -10.52 10.73 -4.51
CA GLU A 175 -10.11 9.33 -4.34
C GLU A 175 -9.81 8.95 -2.88
N ASN A 176 -9.45 9.94 -2.04
CA ASN A 176 -9.13 9.73 -0.63
C ASN A 176 -10.38 9.75 0.27
N CYS A 177 -11.39 8.98 -0.08
CA CYS A 177 -12.58 8.79 0.75
C CYS A 177 -13.08 7.34 0.74
N SER A 178 -13.85 6.98 1.76
CA SER A 178 -14.41 5.63 1.92
C SER A 178 -15.53 5.32 0.93
N VAL A 179 -16.21 6.34 0.42
CA VAL A 179 -17.32 6.17 -0.54
C VAL A 179 -16.73 6.06 -1.95
N ILE A 180 -17.17 5.06 -2.69
CA ILE A 180 -16.71 4.81 -4.06
C ILE A 180 -17.55 5.65 -5.03
N ASN A 181 -16.88 6.29 -5.99
CA ASN A 181 -17.57 6.97 -7.09
C ASN A 181 -18.18 5.94 -8.04
N GLY A 182 -19.41 6.15 -8.42
CA GLY A 182 -20.13 5.26 -9.33
C GLY A 182 -21.64 5.52 -9.29
N LEU A 183 -22.38 4.44 -9.14
CA LEU A 183 -23.81 4.43 -9.00
C LEU A 183 -24.18 4.14 -7.54
N LEU A 184 -24.79 5.08 -6.84
CA LEU A 184 -25.37 4.87 -5.52
C LEU A 184 -26.83 4.51 -5.72
N VAL A 185 -27.22 3.31 -5.34
CA VAL A 185 -28.56 2.76 -5.58
C VAL A 185 -29.29 2.60 -4.27
N ASN A 186 -30.53 3.10 -4.20
CA ASN A 186 -31.41 2.84 -3.08
C ASN A 186 -32.01 1.43 -3.20
N GLU A 187 -31.67 0.54 -2.27
CA GLU A 187 -32.17 -0.84 -2.22
C GLU A 187 -33.64 -0.93 -1.79
N GLY A 188 -34.18 0.12 -1.21
CA GLY A 188 -35.56 0.12 -0.66
C GLY A 188 -35.62 -0.54 0.72
N ASP A 189 -36.83 -0.61 1.27
CA ASP A 189 -37.08 -1.07 2.65
C ASP A 189 -37.66 -2.50 2.70
N ASP A 190 -37.63 -3.23 1.60
CA ASP A 190 -38.42 -4.47 1.43
C ASP A 190 -37.95 -5.67 2.27
N ASP A 191 -36.76 -5.66 2.87
CA ASP A 191 -36.18 -6.85 3.51
C ASP A 191 -35.77 -6.65 4.98
N LEU A 192 -36.56 -5.91 5.74
CA LEU A 192 -36.38 -5.71 7.19
C LEU A 192 -36.63 -6.97 8.03
N SER A 193 -37.16 -8.06 7.43
CA SER A 193 -37.66 -9.22 8.17
C SER A 193 -36.63 -10.31 8.47
N LEU A 194 -35.41 -10.26 7.89
CA LEU A 194 -34.43 -11.32 8.02
C LEU A 194 -33.22 -10.88 8.86
N PRO A 195 -33.15 -11.23 10.16
CA PRO A 195 -32.01 -10.87 11.02
C PRO A 195 -30.67 -11.50 10.60
N ASN A 196 -30.67 -12.38 9.61
CA ASN A 196 -29.50 -13.16 9.20
C ASN A 196 -28.78 -12.63 7.95
N HIS A 197 -29.25 -11.55 7.30
CA HIS A 197 -28.55 -10.92 6.19
C HIS A 197 -27.61 -9.82 6.70
N SER A 198 -26.43 -10.25 7.16
CA SER A 198 -25.38 -9.41 7.71
C SER A 198 -24.42 -8.96 6.61
N PHE A 199 -24.79 -7.96 5.81
CA PHE A 199 -23.90 -7.43 4.77
C PHE A 199 -23.88 -5.90 4.71
N HIS A 200 -24.48 -5.24 5.71
CA HIS A 200 -24.61 -3.81 5.78
C HIS A 200 -23.62 -3.20 6.77
N CYS A 201 -23.10 -2.04 6.45
CA CYS A 201 -22.26 -1.25 7.35
C CYS A 201 -23.09 -0.06 7.86
N GLY A 202 -23.30 0.03 9.16
CA GLY A 202 -24.05 1.14 9.77
C GLY A 202 -23.17 2.36 10.00
N PHE A 203 -23.57 3.50 9.42
CA PHE A 203 -22.96 4.80 9.70
C PHE A 203 -23.94 5.71 10.41
N PHE A 204 -23.44 6.47 11.37
CA PHE A 204 -24.22 7.32 12.24
C PHE A 204 -23.63 8.72 12.27
N ARG A 205 -24.43 9.73 11.93
CA ARG A 205 -24.05 11.13 12.16
C ARG A 205 -24.56 11.54 13.55
N LEU A 206 -23.66 12.00 14.39
CA LEU A 206 -23.98 12.53 15.70
C LEU A 206 -24.21 14.05 15.65
N ARG A 207 -25.10 14.54 16.51
CA ARG A 207 -25.35 15.97 16.66
C ARG A 207 -24.11 16.69 17.20
N ASP A 208 -23.98 17.96 16.87
CA ASP A 208 -22.89 18.78 17.38
C ASP A 208 -22.86 18.79 18.91
N GLY A 209 -21.67 18.45 19.46
CA GLY A 209 -21.44 18.38 20.89
C GLY A 209 -21.84 17.08 21.57
N ALA A 210 -22.43 16.11 20.83
CA ALA A 210 -22.68 14.77 21.34
C ALA A 210 -21.35 14.02 21.59
N ARG A 211 -21.35 13.19 22.64
CA ARG A 211 -20.19 12.36 22.96
C ARG A 211 -20.43 10.94 22.46
N ALA A 212 -19.50 10.46 21.63
CA ALA A 212 -19.60 9.13 21.05
C ALA A 212 -19.67 8.02 22.11
N GLU A 213 -19.03 8.21 23.28
CA GLU A 213 -19.11 7.24 24.39
C GLU A 213 -20.51 7.11 24.97
N ASP A 214 -21.28 8.21 25.10
CA ASP A 214 -22.63 8.21 25.67
C ASP A 214 -23.60 7.54 24.67
N VAL A 215 -23.41 7.79 23.38
CA VAL A 215 -24.16 7.12 22.30
C VAL A 215 -23.83 5.63 22.25
N LEU A 216 -22.56 5.27 22.36
CA LEU A 216 -22.11 3.86 22.36
C LEU A 216 -22.77 3.05 23.49
N GLU A 217 -22.92 3.65 24.67
CA GLU A 217 -23.58 2.96 25.79
C GLU A 217 -25.08 2.68 25.50
N SER A 218 -25.75 3.62 24.84
CA SER A 218 -27.14 3.41 24.37
C SER A 218 -27.23 2.33 23.29
N VAL A 219 -26.28 2.32 22.36
CA VAL A 219 -26.16 1.30 21.32
C VAL A 219 -25.87 -0.09 21.93
N ARG A 220 -24.97 -0.18 22.93
CA ARG A 220 -24.66 -1.43 23.64
C ARG A 220 -25.91 -2.02 24.30
N MET A 221 -26.65 -1.19 25.03
CA MET A 221 -27.89 -1.64 25.69
C MET A 221 -28.93 -2.11 24.67
N THR A 222 -29.08 -1.39 23.58
CA THR A 222 -30.02 -1.74 22.52
C THR A 222 -29.64 -3.04 21.83
N PHE A 223 -28.36 -3.18 21.45
CA PHE A 223 -27.84 -4.41 20.83
C PHE A 223 -28.01 -5.61 21.76
N ARG A 224 -27.67 -5.45 23.04
CA ARG A 224 -27.86 -6.50 24.04
C ARG A 224 -29.32 -6.92 24.12
N ASN A 225 -30.28 -5.98 24.20
CA ASN A 225 -31.67 -6.30 24.29
C ASN A 225 -32.23 -7.04 23.04
N LEU A 226 -31.65 -6.76 21.87
CA LEU A 226 -32.06 -7.39 20.62
C LEU A 226 -31.49 -8.79 20.40
N VAL A 227 -30.26 -9.04 20.89
CA VAL A 227 -29.49 -10.25 20.53
C VAL A 227 -29.35 -11.24 21.68
N HIS A 228 -29.62 -10.84 22.93
CA HIS A 228 -29.32 -11.64 24.12
C HIS A 228 -30.04 -13.01 24.11
N ASP A 229 -31.34 -13.02 23.82
CA ASP A 229 -32.14 -14.26 23.86
C ASP A 229 -31.69 -15.26 22.80
N ASP A 230 -31.33 -14.77 21.60
CA ASP A 230 -30.81 -15.60 20.51
C ASP A 230 -29.42 -16.11 20.82
N ALA A 231 -28.56 -15.28 21.42
CA ALA A 231 -27.23 -15.68 21.86
C ALA A 231 -27.24 -16.76 22.95
N VAL A 232 -28.20 -16.65 23.91
CA VAL A 232 -28.42 -17.66 24.95
C VAL A 232 -28.95 -18.96 24.34
N ALA A 233 -29.90 -18.87 23.41
CA ALA A 233 -30.43 -20.04 22.72
C ALA A 233 -29.36 -20.77 21.88
N ALA A 234 -28.43 -20.04 21.34
CA ALA A 234 -27.25 -20.57 20.62
C ALA A 234 -26.12 -21.08 21.55
N GLY A 235 -26.27 -20.99 22.87
CA GLY A 235 -25.22 -21.38 23.83
C GLY A 235 -24.07 -20.40 23.98
N MET A 236 -24.16 -19.20 23.39
CA MET A 236 -23.11 -18.18 23.36
C MET A 236 -23.35 -17.01 24.32
N GLY A 237 -24.36 -17.09 25.19
CA GLY A 237 -24.76 -15.97 26.06
C GLY A 237 -23.61 -15.47 26.94
N GLU A 238 -22.80 -16.36 27.54
CA GLU A 238 -21.64 -15.99 28.38
C GLU A 238 -20.56 -15.27 27.56
N LYS A 239 -20.28 -15.72 26.34
CA LYS A 239 -19.32 -15.09 25.43
C LYS A 239 -19.77 -13.68 25.03
N TYR A 240 -21.03 -13.51 24.70
CA TYR A 240 -21.58 -12.20 24.37
C TYR A 240 -21.50 -11.21 25.54
N GLU A 241 -21.78 -11.66 26.77
CA GLU A 241 -21.68 -10.80 27.97
C GLU A 241 -20.24 -10.41 28.30
N LYS A 242 -19.29 -11.32 28.11
CA LYS A 242 -17.90 -11.10 28.52
C LYS A 242 -17.09 -10.41 27.41
N ASP A 243 -17.26 -10.82 26.15
CA ASP A 243 -16.33 -10.46 25.09
C ASP A 243 -16.96 -9.57 24.00
N ILE A 244 -18.28 -9.64 23.76
CA ILE A 244 -18.92 -8.90 22.66
C ILE A 244 -19.47 -7.56 23.14
N TYR A 245 -20.46 -7.56 24.05
CA TYR A 245 -21.11 -6.31 24.43
C TYR A 245 -20.18 -5.24 25.02
N PRO A 246 -19.19 -5.57 25.88
CA PRO A 246 -18.26 -4.56 26.41
C PRO A 246 -17.35 -3.95 25.36
N ASN A 247 -17.06 -4.70 24.30
CA ASN A 247 -16.08 -4.34 23.28
C ASN A 247 -16.71 -3.80 21.97
N LEU A 248 -18.03 -3.54 21.93
CA LEU A 248 -18.64 -2.80 20.83
C LEU A 248 -18.02 -1.39 20.74
N ARG A 249 -17.80 -0.89 19.53
CA ARG A 249 -17.21 0.44 19.33
C ARG A 249 -17.88 1.22 18.19
N LEU A 250 -17.77 2.54 18.27
CA LEU A 250 -18.08 3.50 17.22
C LEU A 250 -16.75 4.13 16.77
N THR A 251 -16.34 3.85 15.55
CA THR A 251 -15.09 4.39 14.98
C THR A 251 -15.41 5.61 14.15
N SER A 252 -14.75 6.75 14.44
CA SER A 252 -14.93 7.97 13.66
C SER A 252 -14.52 7.77 12.20
N LEU A 253 -15.24 8.39 11.26
CA LEU A 253 -14.92 8.35 9.83
C LEU A 253 -13.48 8.82 9.54
N SER A 254 -12.91 9.69 10.40
CA SER A 254 -11.50 10.11 10.33
C SER A 254 -10.51 8.97 10.60
N ASP A 255 -10.89 7.98 11.40
CA ASP A 255 -9.99 6.93 11.88
C ASP A 255 -10.20 5.59 11.15
N ILE A 256 -11.31 5.46 10.43
CA ILE A 256 -11.68 4.23 9.69
C ILE A 256 -10.55 3.80 8.73
N HIS A 257 -9.86 4.75 8.11
CA HIS A 257 -8.78 4.46 7.16
C HIS A 257 -7.60 3.71 7.78
N TYR A 258 -7.40 3.87 9.11
CA TYR A 258 -6.31 3.24 9.86
C TYR A 258 -6.76 2.05 10.72
N SER A 259 -7.99 1.59 10.55
CA SER A 259 -8.53 0.44 11.27
C SER A 259 -8.06 -0.86 10.59
N ASP A 260 -6.84 -1.31 10.90
CA ASP A 260 -6.22 -2.51 10.35
C ASP A 260 -6.68 -3.81 11.05
N ASP A 261 -7.39 -3.68 12.18
CA ASP A 261 -7.95 -4.77 12.97
C ASP A 261 -9.36 -5.19 12.55
N ILE A 262 -9.87 -4.62 11.45
CA ILE A 262 -11.20 -4.88 10.90
C ILE A 262 -11.10 -5.76 9.67
N ARG A 263 -12.04 -6.68 9.55
CA ARG A 263 -12.24 -7.48 8.35
C ARG A 263 -12.32 -6.55 7.12
N PRO A 264 -11.48 -6.73 6.10
CA PRO A 264 -11.39 -5.80 4.98
C PRO A 264 -12.73 -5.58 4.28
N GLY A 265 -13.04 -4.31 4.06
CA GLY A 265 -14.05 -3.86 3.11
C GLY A 265 -13.44 -3.55 1.74
N VAL A 266 -14.20 -2.86 0.87
CA VAL A 266 -13.86 -2.60 -0.54
C VAL A 266 -12.60 -1.76 -0.74
N LYS A 267 -12.27 -0.84 0.16
CA LYS A 267 -11.06 -0.01 0.05
C LYS A 267 -9.97 -0.51 0.96
N PRO A 268 -8.72 -0.57 0.46
CA PRO A 268 -7.60 -0.93 1.30
C PRO A 268 -7.46 0.08 2.43
N TYR A 269 -7.44 -0.42 3.66
CA TYR A 269 -7.10 0.37 4.82
C TYR A 269 -5.60 0.73 4.76
N ALA A 270 -5.25 1.94 5.17
CA ALA A 270 -3.86 2.30 5.35
C ALA A 270 -3.32 1.66 6.62
N ASP A 271 -2.13 1.12 6.52
CA ASP A 271 -1.35 0.75 7.70
C ASP A 271 -0.76 2.02 8.31
N SER A 272 -1.18 2.35 9.54
CA SER A 272 -0.67 3.51 10.28
C SER A 272 0.86 3.49 10.40
N THR A 273 1.44 2.30 10.55
CA THR A 273 2.89 2.11 10.59
C THR A 273 3.52 2.42 9.23
N GLN A 274 2.88 2.03 8.14
CA GLN A 274 3.36 2.34 6.78
C GLN A 274 3.36 3.84 6.52
N THR A 275 2.27 4.55 6.87
CA THR A 275 2.18 6.01 6.74
C THR A 275 3.26 6.71 7.58
N LEU A 276 3.53 6.23 8.81
CA LEU A 276 4.61 6.73 9.67
C LEU A 276 6.00 6.48 9.05
N VAL A 277 6.22 5.33 8.45
CA VAL A 277 7.47 5.00 7.72
C VAL A 277 7.65 5.95 6.53
N LEU A 278 6.61 6.17 5.72
CA LEU A 278 6.64 7.11 4.60
C LEU A 278 6.95 8.54 5.06
N LEU A 279 6.32 9.00 6.14
CA LEU A 279 6.62 10.30 6.75
C LEU A 279 8.08 10.38 7.20
N SER A 280 8.58 9.33 7.85
CA SER A 280 9.97 9.28 8.31
C SER A 280 10.95 9.35 7.16
N ILE A 281 10.72 8.60 6.08
CA ILE A 281 11.52 8.63 4.86
C ILE A 281 11.47 10.02 4.22
N SER A 282 10.30 10.62 4.13
CA SER A 282 10.10 11.98 3.62
C SER A 282 10.96 12.99 4.40
N ILE A 283 10.90 12.98 5.73
CA ILE A 283 11.72 13.84 6.60
C ILE A 283 13.22 13.56 6.40
N LEU A 284 13.63 12.31 6.24
CA LEU A 284 15.02 11.96 5.98
C LEU A 284 15.53 12.55 4.66
N PHE A 285 14.74 12.54 3.58
CA PHE A 285 15.10 13.19 2.33
C PHE A 285 15.22 14.71 2.46
N LEU A 286 14.37 15.34 3.26
CA LEU A 286 14.50 16.76 3.58
C LEU A 286 15.81 17.04 4.33
N LEU A 287 16.17 16.20 5.30
CA LEU A 287 17.44 16.32 6.04
C LEU A 287 18.64 16.12 5.11
N ILE A 288 18.58 15.18 4.17
CA ILE A 288 19.61 14.97 3.14
C ILE A 288 19.76 16.23 2.28
N ALA A 289 18.67 16.88 1.88
CA ALA A 289 18.69 18.14 1.15
C ALA A 289 19.43 19.25 1.93
N VAL A 290 19.11 19.38 3.22
CA VAL A 290 19.75 20.35 4.13
C VAL A 290 21.23 20.04 4.32
N PHE A 291 21.59 18.79 4.58
CA PHE A 291 23.00 18.38 4.73
C PHE A 291 23.81 18.61 3.46
N ASN A 292 23.22 18.28 2.31
CA ASN A 292 23.84 18.52 1.02
C ASN A 292 24.10 20.03 0.83
N TYR A 293 23.08 20.87 1.09
CA TYR A 293 23.23 22.32 1.06
C TYR A 293 24.36 22.81 1.98
N ILE A 294 24.36 22.41 3.25
CA ILE A 294 25.37 22.83 4.24
C ILE A 294 26.77 22.40 3.81
N ASN A 295 26.93 21.19 3.31
CA ASN A 295 28.21 20.66 2.83
C ASN A 295 28.77 21.54 1.70
N PHE A 296 27.93 21.90 0.70
CA PHE A 296 28.33 22.79 -0.38
C PHE A 296 28.62 24.21 0.13
N ALA A 297 27.78 24.75 1.02
CA ALA A 297 27.97 26.08 1.57
C ALA A 297 29.30 26.21 2.34
N ILE A 298 29.64 25.25 3.19
CA ILE A 298 30.91 25.24 3.93
C ILE A 298 32.08 25.00 2.98
N ALA A 299 31.94 24.12 1.98
CA ALA A 299 33.02 23.87 1.02
C ALA A 299 33.34 25.09 0.15
N SER A 300 32.37 25.99 -0.10
CA SER A 300 32.55 27.21 -0.90
C SER A 300 33.15 28.39 -0.11
N ILE A 301 33.20 28.31 1.23
CA ILE A 301 33.70 29.44 2.07
C ILE A 301 35.07 29.95 1.65
N PRO A 302 36.10 29.10 1.35
CA PRO A 302 37.42 29.61 0.92
C PRO A 302 37.38 30.56 -0.27
N PHE A 303 36.36 30.46 -1.12
CA PHE A 303 36.18 31.30 -2.31
C PHE A 303 35.44 32.61 -2.04
N THR A 304 34.61 32.62 -0.99
CA THR A 304 33.74 33.79 -0.65
C THR A 304 34.25 34.56 0.56
N ILE A 305 35.18 33.98 1.33
CA ILE A 305 35.61 34.58 2.61
C ILE A 305 36.32 35.91 2.44
N ASN A 306 37.09 36.09 1.35
CA ASN A 306 37.77 37.36 1.07
C ASN A 306 36.76 38.48 0.81
N GLU A 307 35.72 38.20 0.03
CA GLU A 307 34.62 39.13 -0.25
C GLU A 307 33.90 39.53 1.04
N ILE A 308 33.53 38.56 1.86
CA ILE A 308 32.88 38.79 3.17
C ILE A 308 33.73 39.66 4.09
N ASN A 309 35.04 39.43 4.13
CA ASN A 309 35.95 40.18 5.01
C ASN A 309 36.27 41.56 4.46
N VAL A 310 36.32 41.74 3.14
CA VAL A 310 36.38 43.08 2.52
C VAL A 310 35.17 43.89 2.88
N GLU A 311 33.94 43.34 2.75
CA GLU A 311 32.72 44.01 3.18
C GLU A 311 32.75 44.41 4.67
N LYS A 312 33.30 43.53 5.56
CA LYS A 312 33.49 43.88 6.99
C LYS A 312 34.42 45.04 7.20
N VAL A 313 35.52 45.10 6.45
CA VAL A 313 36.48 46.24 6.51
C VAL A 313 35.81 47.55 6.06
N TYR A 314 34.91 47.48 5.09
CA TYR A 314 34.07 48.61 4.66
C TYR A 314 32.92 48.95 5.61
N GLY A 315 32.85 48.26 6.77
CA GLY A 315 31.91 48.59 7.84
C GLY A 315 30.57 47.82 7.79
N ALA A 316 30.45 46.75 6.96
CA ALA A 316 29.27 45.91 7.00
C ALA A 316 29.11 45.20 8.34
N SER A 317 27.93 45.34 8.97
CA SER A 317 27.65 44.63 10.22
C SER A 317 27.48 43.14 9.99
N ARG A 318 27.87 42.33 10.98
CA ARG A 318 27.69 40.86 10.94
C ARG A 318 26.26 40.45 10.62
N GLY A 319 25.27 41.13 11.20
CA GLY A 319 23.85 40.84 10.95
C GLY A 319 23.46 41.06 9.48
N ARG A 320 23.98 42.15 8.83
CA ARG A 320 23.73 42.41 7.39
C ARG A 320 24.30 41.30 6.51
N LEU A 321 25.51 40.82 6.81
CA LEU A 321 26.17 39.73 6.07
C LEU A 321 25.41 38.41 6.20
N ILE A 322 24.91 38.11 7.41
CA ILE A 322 24.05 36.94 7.64
C ILE A 322 22.76 37.06 6.82
N LEU A 323 22.11 38.21 6.83
CA LEU A 323 20.87 38.42 6.05
C LEU A 323 21.10 38.28 4.54
N VAL A 324 22.22 38.75 4.00
CA VAL A 324 22.57 38.58 2.59
C VAL A 324 22.72 37.10 2.24
N GLN A 325 23.42 36.34 3.10
CA GLN A 325 23.58 34.90 2.89
C GLN A 325 22.24 34.13 3.00
N LEU A 326 21.41 34.48 3.98
CA LEU A 326 20.08 33.89 4.12
C LEU A 326 19.19 34.20 2.91
N LYS A 327 19.27 35.45 2.36
CA LYS A 327 18.54 35.78 1.14
C LYS A 327 18.98 34.92 -0.06
N ASN A 328 20.30 34.75 -0.23
CA ASN A 328 20.84 33.91 -1.31
C ASN A 328 20.39 32.45 -1.15
N ASN A 329 20.38 31.97 0.09
CA ASN A 329 19.92 30.63 0.41
C ASN A 329 18.41 30.42 0.12
N PHE A 330 17.62 31.41 0.49
CA PHE A 330 16.19 31.45 0.19
C PHE A 330 15.92 31.35 -1.32
N ILE A 331 16.67 32.12 -2.14
CA ILE A 331 16.56 32.09 -3.60
C ILE A 331 16.94 30.71 -4.14
N ILE A 332 18.02 30.10 -3.65
CA ILE A 332 18.46 28.74 -4.06
C ILE A 332 17.37 27.73 -3.72
N CYS A 333 16.78 27.82 -2.53
CA CYS A 333 15.69 26.94 -2.11
C CYS A 333 14.46 27.07 -3.03
N LEU A 334 14.03 28.31 -3.34
CA LEU A 334 12.89 28.54 -4.24
C LEU A 334 13.13 28.01 -5.66
N VAL A 335 14.33 28.25 -6.21
CA VAL A 335 14.70 27.72 -7.54
C VAL A 335 14.71 26.19 -7.52
N SER A 336 15.32 25.58 -6.48
CA SER A 336 15.35 24.14 -6.35
C SER A 336 13.96 23.54 -6.15
N PHE A 337 13.10 24.23 -5.41
CA PHE A 337 11.71 23.81 -5.21
C PHE A 337 10.89 23.90 -6.52
N GLY A 338 11.06 24.95 -7.31
CA GLY A 338 10.43 25.05 -8.63
C GLY A 338 10.86 23.94 -9.59
N ILE A 339 12.16 23.59 -9.60
CA ILE A 339 12.65 22.44 -10.37
C ILE A 339 12.08 21.13 -9.82
N ALA A 340 11.98 20.98 -8.48
CA ALA A 340 11.39 19.80 -7.85
C ALA A 340 9.94 19.58 -8.25
N LEU A 341 9.14 20.66 -8.35
CA LEU A 341 7.76 20.59 -8.86
C LEU A 341 7.71 20.14 -10.33
N GLY A 342 8.59 20.67 -11.17
CA GLY A 342 8.68 20.22 -12.57
C GLY A 342 9.09 18.76 -12.71
N LEU A 343 9.98 18.26 -11.85
CA LEU A 343 10.35 16.83 -11.78
C LEU A 343 9.18 15.98 -11.27
N MET A 344 8.45 16.43 -10.25
CA MET A 344 7.28 15.75 -9.71
C MET A 344 6.19 15.59 -10.77
N GLU A 345 5.90 16.64 -11.54
CA GLU A 345 4.95 16.58 -12.66
C GLU A 345 5.41 15.62 -13.77
N ALA A 346 6.70 15.60 -14.09
CA ALA A 346 7.25 14.65 -15.05
C ALA A 346 7.13 13.20 -14.57
N VAL A 347 7.27 12.95 -13.27
CA VAL A 347 7.06 11.62 -12.67
C VAL A 347 5.57 11.26 -12.69
N ALA A 348 4.67 12.21 -12.40
CA ALA A 348 3.23 12.01 -12.46
C ALA A 348 2.74 11.53 -13.83
N GLY A 349 3.34 12.01 -14.92
CA GLY A 349 3.05 11.57 -16.30
C GLY A 349 3.76 10.28 -16.73
N SER A 350 4.49 9.61 -15.87
CA SER A 350 5.30 8.43 -16.19
C SER A 350 4.75 7.15 -15.56
N GLN A 351 5.28 5.99 -15.99
CA GLN A 351 4.96 4.71 -15.35
C GLN A 351 5.36 4.64 -13.86
N PHE A 352 6.26 5.53 -13.41
CA PHE A 352 6.63 5.60 -11.99
C PHE A 352 5.50 6.13 -11.09
N ALA A 353 4.49 6.82 -11.66
CA ALA A 353 3.31 7.24 -10.91
C ALA A 353 2.52 6.05 -10.34
N SER A 354 2.54 4.89 -11.00
CA SER A 354 1.87 3.67 -10.52
C SER A 354 2.43 3.09 -9.21
N PHE A 355 3.58 3.59 -8.75
CA PHE A 355 4.15 3.22 -7.44
C PHE A 355 3.59 4.05 -6.28
N SER A 356 2.86 5.12 -6.59
CA SER A 356 2.15 5.94 -5.61
C SER A 356 0.68 5.53 -5.51
N CYS A 357 0.15 5.50 -4.30
CA CYS A 357 -1.29 5.26 -4.08
C CYS A 357 -2.14 6.52 -4.31
N CYS A 358 -1.52 7.65 -4.66
CA CYS A 358 -2.20 8.91 -4.94
C CYS A 358 -1.66 9.57 -6.22
N SER A 359 -2.45 10.49 -6.79
CA SER A 359 -1.97 11.35 -7.87
C SER A 359 -0.77 12.17 -7.42
N LEU A 360 0.30 12.17 -8.23
CA LEU A 360 1.47 13.02 -8.03
C LEU A 360 1.40 14.34 -8.83
N ALA A 361 0.30 14.59 -9.55
CA ALA A 361 0.12 15.83 -10.29
C ALA A 361 0.12 17.04 -9.33
N VAL A 362 0.82 18.09 -9.72
CA VAL A 362 0.99 19.30 -8.89
C VAL A 362 -0.37 19.94 -8.60
N GLY A 363 -1.30 19.91 -9.58
CA GLY A 363 -2.65 20.47 -9.43
C GLY A 363 -3.47 19.83 -8.31
N ASP A 364 -3.33 18.53 -8.12
CA ASP A 364 -4.11 17.75 -7.14
C ASP A 364 -3.55 17.88 -5.71
N ASN A 365 -2.27 18.31 -5.58
CA ASN A 365 -1.53 18.32 -4.32
C ASN A 365 -1.22 19.72 -3.77
N VAL A 366 -1.92 20.76 -4.23
CA VAL A 366 -1.64 22.16 -3.86
C VAL A 366 -1.51 22.40 -2.36
N PRO A 367 -2.39 21.87 -1.47
CA PRO A 367 -2.24 22.07 -0.02
C PRO A 367 -0.98 21.39 0.54
N ALA A 368 -0.69 20.15 0.13
CA ALA A 368 0.52 19.42 0.55
C ALA A 368 1.79 20.16 0.09
N ILE A 369 1.79 20.67 -1.15
CA ILE A 369 2.90 21.44 -1.71
C ILE A 369 3.13 22.74 -0.94
N ALA A 370 2.07 23.45 -0.55
CA ALA A 370 2.19 24.68 0.23
C ALA A 370 2.80 24.43 1.63
N ILE A 371 2.39 23.35 2.30
CA ILE A 371 2.98 22.91 3.56
C ILE A 371 4.43 22.50 3.32
N GLY A 372 4.68 21.65 2.31
CA GLY A 372 6.01 21.20 1.93
C GLY A 372 6.98 22.35 1.62
N LEU A 373 6.52 23.40 0.92
CA LEU A 373 7.29 24.62 0.69
C LEU A 373 7.65 25.32 2.01
N THR A 374 6.69 25.45 2.91
CA THR A 374 6.92 26.09 4.21
C THR A 374 7.97 25.32 5.01
N VAL A 375 7.84 24.00 5.08
CA VAL A 375 8.79 23.13 5.79
C VAL A 375 10.17 23.17 5.14
N ALA A 376 10.25 23.12 3.80
CA ALA A 376 11.50 23.23 3.06
C ALA A 376 12.20 24.59 3.28
N LEU A 377 11.45 25.68 3.30
CA LEU A 377 11.99 27.01 3.58
C LEU A 377 12.53 27.14 5.00
N VAL A 378 11.80 26.65 6.00
CA VAL A 378 12.26 26.62 7.39
C VAL A 378 13.53 25.80 7.54
N ALA A 379 13.59 24.62 6.93
CA ALA A 379 14.77 23.76 6.94
C ALA A 379 15.97 24.39 6.22
N ALA A 380 15.74 25.04 5.07
CA ALA A 380 16.77 25.75 4.32
C ALA A 380 17.29 26.98 5.07
N LEU A 381 16.41 27.72 5.74
CA LEU A 381 16.82 28.85 6.58
C LEU A 381 17.65 28.39 7.77
N ALA A 382 17.25 27.30 8.43
CA ALA A 382 18.02 26.72 9.55
C ALA A 382 19.43 26.28 9.08
N GLY A 383 19.52 25.54 7.98
CA GLY A 383 20.81 25.15 7.38
C GLY A 383 21.64 26.34 6.89
N GLY A 384 20.99 27.33 6.30
CA GLY A 384 21.61 28.58 5.87
C GLY A 384 22.15 29.42 7.03
N LEU A 385 21.44 29.44 8.15
CA LEU A 385 21.89 30.14 9.36
C LEU A 385 23.18 29.51 9.91
N VAL A 386 23.28 28.20 9.95
CA VAL A 386 24.49 27.48 10.38
C VAL A 386 25.70 27.89 9.51
N SER A 387 25.55 27.88 8.18
CA SER A 387 26.63 28.24 7.26
C SER A 387 26.98 29.74 7.35
N ALA A 388 25.99 30.62 7.52
CA ALA A 388 26.16 32.06 7.63
C ALA A 388 26.85 32.45 8.95
N LEU A 389 26.46 31.86 10.06
CA LEU A 389 27.12 32.07 11.35
C LEU A 389 28.58 31.62 11.32
N TYR A 390 28.86 30.51 10.63
CA TYR A 390 30.23 30.01 10.50
C TYR A 390 31.08 30.91 9.58
N SER A 391 30.60 31.26 8.38
CA SER A 391 31.36 32.10 7.42
C SER A 391 31.64 33.53 7.95
N THR A 392 30.72 34.07 8.76
CA THR A 392 30.86 35.42 9.35
C THR A 392 31.62 35.41 10.68
N SER A 393 32.08 34.28 11.19
CA SER A 393 32.83 34.19 12.46
C SER A 393 34.32 34.55 12.32
N PHE A 394 34.85 34.58 11.10
CA PHE A 394 36.28 34.83 10.86
C PHE A 394 36.64 36.32 10.99
N GLU A 395 37.83 36.59 11.56
CA GLU A 395 38.37 37.96 11.70
C GLU A 395 39.07 38.42 10.43
N PRO A 396 38.82 39.66 9.95
CA PRO A 396 39.41 40.19 8.72
C PRO A 396 40.95 40.15 8.71
N GLY A 397 41.57 40.40 9.86
CA GLY A 397 43.04 40.46 9.98
C GLY A 397 43.75 39.14 9.70
N MET A 398 43.14 38.00 10.01
CA MET A 398 43.72 36.68 9.71
C MET A 398 43.54 36.29 8.25
N VAL A 399 42.38 36.62 7.68
CA VAL A 399 42.04 36.23 6.30
C VAL A 399 42.84 37.03 5.28
N LEU A 400 42.98 38.35 5.48
CA LEU A 400 43.70 39.24 4.56
C LEU A 400 45.24 39.02 4.57
N LYS A 401 45.81 38.38 5.61
CA LYS A 401 47.22 37.96 5.68
C LYS A 401 47.52 36.65 4.97
N GLY A 402 46.53 35.98 4.41
CA GLY A 402 46.69 34.69 3.70
C GLY A 402 46.81 33.47 4.62
N ASP A 403 46.72 33.63 5.96
CA ASP A 403 46.82 32.56 6.94
C ASP A 403 45.47 31.84 7.18
N PHE A 404 44.66 31.75 6.15
CA PHE A 404 43.35 31.09 6.25
C PHE A 404 43.48 29.58 6.18
N ALA A 405 43.43 28.94 7.33
CA ALA A 405 43.14 27.50 7.43
C ALA A 405 41.66 27.32 7.87
N ILE A 406 40.91 26.48 7.17
CA ILE A 406 39.54 26.12 7.60
C ILE A 406 39.62 25.63 9.05
N SER A 407 38.93 26.29 9.98
CA SER A 407 39.03 25.97 11.39
C SER A 407 38.64 24.49 11.65
N GLY A 408 39.21 23.89 12.70
CA GLY A 408 38.91 22.49 13.05
C GLY A 408 37.42 22.24 13.27
N LYS A 409 36.64 23.25 13.70
CA LYS A 409 35.17 23.18 13.86
C LYS A 409 34.45 23.02 12.53
N GLY A 410 34.84 23.76 11.48
CA GLY A 410 34.20 23.64 10.17
C GLY A 410 34.50 22.31 9.46
N THR A 411 35.74 21.81 9.62
CA THR A 411 36.11 20.49 9.09
C THR A 411 35.38 19.35 9.83
N ALA A 412 35.19 19.47 11.17
CA ALA A 412 34.47 18.50 11.96
C ALA A 412 32.98 18.47 11.58
N PHE A 413 32.33 19.62 11.46
CA PHE A 413 30.91 19.70 11.07
C PHE A 413 30.68 19.08 9.68
N ARG A 414 31.51 19.41 8.70
CA ARG A 414 31.47 18.82 7.35
C ARG A 414 31.61 17.30 7.38
N ARG A 415 32.56 16.78 8.19
CA ARG A 415 32.76 15.33 8.35
C ARG A 415 31.52 14.67 8.97
N ILE A 416 30.95 15.24 10.03
CA ILE A 416 29.73 14.74 10.66
C ILE A 416 28.58 14.69 9.66
N SER A 417 28.36 15.77 8.91
CA SER A 417 27.32 15.85 7.88
C SER A 417 27.49 14.80 6.77
N MET A 418 28.75 14.56 6.32
CA MET A 418 29.03 13.49 5.35
C MET A 418 28.81 12.10 5.95
N VAL A 419 29.28 11.85 7.18
CA VAL A 419 29.03 10.57 7.87
C VAL A 419 27.54 10.31 7.98
N SER A 420 26.75 11.29 8.44
CA SER A 420 25.28 11.16 8.53
C SER A 420 24.64 10.82 7.20
N GLN A 421 25.08 11.47 6.12
CA GLN A 421 24.60 11.20 4.76
C GLN A 421 24.95 9.77 4.30
N PHE A 422 26.19 9.29 4.58
CA PHE A 422 26.57 7.91 4.31
C PHE A 422 25.81 6.91 5.17
N VAL A 423 25.55 7.21 6.46
CA VAL A 423 24.70 6.37 7.33
C VAL A 423 23.35 6.16 6.68
N LEU A 424 22.67 7.24 6.30
CA LEU A 424 21.36 7.17 5.68
C LEU A 424 21.38 6.37 4.37
N SER A 425 22.36 6.64 3.49
CA SER A 425 22.49 5.91 2.24
C SER A 425 22.77 4.41 2.45
N CYS A 426 23.59 4.05 3.46
CA CYS A 426 23.83 2.66 3.82
C CYS A 426 22.58 1.98 4.37
N VAL A 427 21.84 2.65 5.28
CA VAL A 427 20.60 2.11 5.85
C VAL A 427 19.58 1.83 4.73
N PHE A 428 19.33 2.81 3.86
CA PHE A 428 18.42 2.63 2.73
C PHE A 428 18.85 1.48 1.82
N LEU A 429 20.14 1.38 1.49
CA LEU A 429 20.64 0.34 0.60
C LEU A 429 20.55 -1.04 1.24
N ILE A 430 20.91 -1.19 2.52
CA ILE A 430 20.80 -2.46 3.24
C ILE A 430 19.33 -2.87 3.34
N CYS A 431 18.45 -1.97 3.78
CA CYS A 431 17.03 -2.24 3.89
C CYS A 431 16.42 -2.61 2.52
N GLY A 432 16.75 -1.87 1.46
CA GLY A 432 16.27 -2.15 0.11
C GLY A 432 16.68 -3.54 -0.38
N LEU A 433 17.95 -3.92 -0.20
CA LEU A 433 18.45 -5.25 -0.58
C LEU A 433 17.80 -6.37 0.25
N MET A 434 17.56 -6.16 1.55
CA MET A 434 16.89 -7.12 2.41
C MET A 434 15.42 -7.32 2.02
N ILE A 435 14.70 -6.22 1.80
CA ILE A 435 13.28 -6.25 1.38
C ILE A 435 13.16 -6.91 0.01
N SER A 436 14.04 -6.60 -0.96
CA SER A 436 14.05 -7.29 -2.24
C SER A 436 14.24 -8.79 -2.08
N ARG A 437 15.19 -9.21 -1.24
CA ARG A 437 15.43 -10.63 -0.98
C ARG A 437 14.23 -11.33 -0.36
N GLN A 438 13.54 -10.69 0.59
CA GLN A 438 12.32 -11.23 1.18
C GLN A 438 11.19 -11.32 0.15
N THR A 439 11.03 -10.28 -0.68
CA THR A 439 10.03 -10.28 -1.76
C THR A 439 10.32 -11.39 -2.78
N ASP A 440 11.60 -11.54 -3.19
CA ASP A 440 12.02 -12.61 -4.10
C ASP A 440 11.78 -14.00 -3.48
N TYR A 441 12.02 -14.16 -2.18
CA TYR A 441 11.74 -15.40 -1.44
C TYR A 441 10.25 -15.73 -1.49
N MET A 442 9.37 -14.77 -1.15
CA MET A 442 7.92 -14.99 -1.19
C MET A 442 7.39 -15.35 -2.59
N MET A 443 8.04 -14.83 -3.63
CA MET A 443 7.63 -15.07 -5.02
C MET A 443 8.18 -16.38 -5.61
N GLN A 444 9.28 -16.91 -5.08
CA GLN A 444 9.97 -18.08 -5.63
C GLN A 444 9.80 -19.35 -4.78
N GLU A 445 9.30 -19.22 -3.56
CA GLU A 445 9.08 -20.36 -2.68
C GLU A 445 8.00 -21.28 -3.26
N ASP A 446 8.21 -22.59 -3.12
CA ASP A 446 7.22 -23.59 -3.50
C ASP A 446 6.00 -23.49 -2.59
N ASN A 447 4.87 -23.10 -3.15
CA ASN A 447 3.62 -23.02 -2.40
C ASN A 447 3.02 -24.38 -2.04
N GLY A 448 3.59 -25.48 -2.53
CA GLY A 448 3.11 -26.84 -2.32
C GLY A 448 2.01 -27.26 -3.30
N PHE A 449 1.76 -26.46 -4.34
CA PHE A 449 0.83 -26.75 -5.43
C PHE A 449 1.25 -26.07 -6.73
N ILE A 450 0.77 -26.56 -7.88
CA ILE A 450 1.07 -25.96 -9.18
C ILE A 450 0.18 -24.75 -9.46
N SER A 451 0.82 -23.60 -9.74
CA SER A 451 0.15 -22.37 -10.19
C SER A 451 0.52 -21.97 -11.63
N GLU A 452 1.59 -22.56 -12.19
CA GLU A 452 2.05 -22.24 -13.56
C GLU A 452 1.11 -22.84 -14.60
N ASN A 453 0.81 -22.06 -15.63
CA ASN A 453 -0.11 -22.44 -16.71
C ASN A 453 -1.51 -22.83 -16.22
N VAL A 454 -1.94 -22.32 -15.07
CA VAL A 454 -3.28 -22.46 -14.53
C VAL A 454 -4.00 -21.12 -14.62
N VAL A 455 -5.20 -21.14 -15.20
CA VAL A 455 -6.12 -19.99 -15.22
C VAL A 455 -7.32 -20.31 -14.37
N ARG A 456 -7.62 -19.39 -13.46
CA ARG A 456 -8.88 -19.35 -12.74
C ARG A 456 -9.90 -18.62 -13.59
N VAL A 457 -11.03 -19.25 -13.80
CA VAL A 457 -12.20 -18.66 -14.43
C VAL A 457 -13.30 -18.58 -13.38
N ASN A 458 -13.61 -17.37 -12.96
CA ASN A 458 -14.70 -17.10 -12.04
C ASN A 458 -15.95 -16.75 -12.82
N VAL A 459 -17.04 -17.40 -12.46
CA VAL A 459 -18.38 -17.14 -13.02
C VAL A 459 -19.25 -16.66 -11.90
N ASN A 460 -19.93 -15.54 -12.07
CA ASN A 460 -20.84 -14.99 -11.07
C ASN A 460 -22.11 -15.85 -10.81
N LEU A 461 -22.08 -17.09 -11.26
CA LEU A 461 -23.14 -18.07 -11.10
C LEU A 461 -22.61 -19.33 -10.40
N TRP A 462 -23.19 -19.65 -9.23
CA TRP A 462 -22.92 -20.91 -8.54
C TRP A 462 -23.64 -22.05 -9.22
N TYR A 463 -22.89 -22.89 -9.94
CA TYR A 463 -23.42 -23.97 -10.72
C TYR A 463 -22.55 -25.23 -10.62
N ARG A 464 -23.07 -26.39 -11.01
CA ARG A 464 -22.35 -27.68 -11.08
C ARG A 464 -21.50 -27.76 -12.35
N TRP A 465 -20.49 -26.92 -12.46
CA TRP A 465 -19.66 -26.79 -13.65
C TRP A 465 -18.91 -28.07 -14.06
N HIS A 466 -18.65 -28.98 -13.11
CA HIS A 466 -18.07 -30.29 -13.39
C HIS A 466 -18.85 -31.09 -14.43
N ARG A 467 -20.13 -30.84 -14.63
CA ARG A 467 -20.96 -31.48 -15.66
C ARG A 467 -20.55 -31.04 -17.07
N CYS A 468 -19.80 -29.96 -17.21
CA CYS A 468 -19.36 -29.39 -18.47
C CYS A 468 -17.88 -29.69 -18.75
N PHE A 469 -17.17 -30.39 -17.88
CA PHE A 469 -15.73 -30.67 -18.05
C PHE A 469 -15.43 -31.44 -19.35
N ASP A 470 -16.25 -32.43 -19.69
CA ASP A 470 -16.09 -33.19 -20.95
C ASP A 470 -16.16 -32.29 -22.20
N GLU A 471 -16.91 -31.19 -22.16
CA GLU A 471 -16.99 -30.21 -23.23
C GLU A 471 -15.69 -29.41 -23.35
N PHE A 472 -15.18 -28.91 -22.20
CA PHE A 472 -13.92 -28.17 -22.18
C PHE A 472 -12.73 -29.03 -22.60
N MET A 473 -12.69 -30.30 -22.22
CA MET A 473 -11.63 -31.24 -22.56
C MET A 473 -11.58 -31.61 -24.05
N LYS A 474 -12.56 -31.18 -24.85
CA LYS A 474 -12.48 -31.30 -26.33
C LYS A 474 -11.44 -30.37 -26.93
N ASN A 475 -11.07 -29.30 -26.24
CA ASN A 475 -10.03 -28.41 -26.72
C ASN A 475 -8.64 -29.00 -26.39
N PRO A 476 -7.78 -29.26 -27.42
CA PRO A 476 -6.48 -29.93 -27.22
C PRO A 476 -5.47 -29.10 -26.42
N GLU A 477 -5.67 -27.78 -26.30
CA GLU A 477 -4.81 -26.91 -25.49
C GLU A 477 -5.08 -27.06 -23.98
N ILE A 478 -6.25 -27.58 -23.58
CA ILE A 478 -6.61 -27.83 -22.20
C ILE A 478 -6.10 -29.20 -21.77
N ILE A 479 -5.28 -29.24 -20.74
CA ILE A 479 -4.73 -30.51 -20.18
C ILE A 479 -5.71 -31.11 -19.19
N ASP A 480 -6.26 -30.29 -18.30
CA ASP A 480 -7.17 -30.73 -17.25
C ASP A 480 -8.04 -29.56 -16.76
N VAL A 481 -9.15 -29.88 -16.11
CA VAL A 481 -10.12 -28.92 -15.55
C VAL A 481 -10.56 -29.41 -14.17
N THR A 482 -10.59 -28.51 -13.21
CA THR A 482 -11.19 -28.77 -11.90
C THR A 482 -12.04 -27.59 -11.43
N CYS A 483 -12.78 -27.76 -10.35
CA CYS A 483 -13.51 -26.67 -9.69
C CYS A 483 -13.44 -26.79 -8.17
N GLY A 484 -13.58 -25.66 -7.50
CA GLY A 484 -13.52 -25.58 -6.04
C GLY A 484 -12.98 -24.23 -5.59
N ASP A 485 -12.62 -24.15 -4.33
CA ASP A 485 -11.98 -22.95 -3.77
C ASP A 485 -10.53 -22.81 -4.29
N SER A 486 -10.04 -21.57 -4.38
CA SER A 486 -8.62 -21.34 -4.76
C SER A 486 -7.68 -22.00 -3.73
N PRO A 487 -6.60 -22.69 -4.17
CA PRO A 487 -5.65 -23.31 -3.26
C PRO A 487 -4.99 -22.30 -2.31
N MET A 488 -4.82 -21.06 -2.75
CA MET A 488 -4.32 -19.95 -1.95
C MET A 488 -5.24 -18.74 -2.08
N SER A 489 -5.55 -18.07 -0.98
CA SER A 489 -6.31 -16.83 -0.99
C SER A 489 -5.93 -15.94 0.19
N GLU A 490 -6.01 -14.62 -0.01
CA GLU A 490 -5.81 -13.62 1.04
C GLU A 490 -7.02 -13.54 1.99
N GLY A 491 -8.21 -13.84 1.44
CA GLY A 491 -9.47 -13.82 2.18
C GLY A 491 -9.60 -15.02 3.10
N LEU A 492 -10.60 -14.92 3.96
CA LEU A 492 -10.97 -15.95 4.92
C LEU A 492 -11.10 -17.32 4.26
N SER A 493 -10.23 -18.24 4.62
CA SER A 493 -10.63 -19.63 4.62
C SER A 493 -11.86 -19.70 5.54
N SER A 494 -12.95 -20.27 5.03
CA SER A 494 -14.11 -20.48 5.89
C SER A 494 -13.64 -21.30 7.08
N ARG A 495 -13.72 -20.75 8.30
CA ARG A 495 -13.40 -21.48 9.51
C ARG A 495 -14.65 -22.18 10.03
N SER A 496 -14.46 -23.36 10.55
CA SER A 496 -15.52 -24.13 11.17
C SER A 496 -15.06 -24.69 12.50
N GLU A 497 -16.03 -24.99 13.34
CA GLU A 497 -15.82 -25.56 14.66
C GLU A 497 -16.38 -26.98 14.64
N LEU A 498 -15.55 -27.92 15.13
CA LEU A 498 -15.98 -29.26 15.48
C LEU A 498 -15.92 -29.40 16.99
N MET A 499 -16.82 -30.18 17.55
CA MET A 499 -16.71 -30.57 18.95
C MET A 499 -15.90 -31.85 19.06
N SER A 500 -14.79 -31.78 19.80
CA SER A 500 -13.99 -32.94 20.12
C SER A 500 -14.76 -33.95 20.99
N LYS A 501 -14.22 -35.15 21.13
CA LYS A 501 -14.80 -36.17 22.05
C LYS A 501 -14.87 -35.68 23.50
N ASP A 502 -13.98 -34.77 23.88
CA ASP A 502 -13.91 -34.17 25.21
C ASP A 502 -14.75 -32.87 25.33
N ASN A 503 -15.57 -32.58 24.34
CA ASN A 503 -16.43 -31.41 24.27
C ASN A 503 -15.64 -30.08 24.20
N GLU A 504 -14.39 -30.12 23.71
CA GLU A 504 -13.59 -28.96 23.42
C GLU A 504 -13.74 -28.55 21.95
N PRO A 505 -13.77 -27.23 21.63
CA PRO A 505 -13.87 -26.77 20.25
C PRO A 505 -12.59 -27.03 19.48
N VAL A 506 -12.72 -27.64 18.31
CA VAL A 506 -11.65 -27.85 17.31
C VAL A 506 -11.83 -26.86 16.19
N TRP A 507 -10.95 -25.90 16.09
CA TRP A 507 -10.99 -24.89 15.04
C TRP A 507 -10.15 -25.31 13.84
N TYR A 508 -10.74 -25.22 12.65
CA TYR A 508 -10.04 -25.53 11.42
C TYR A 508 -10.51 -24.65 10.26
N SER A 509 -9.63 -24.42 9.33
CA SER A 509 -9.96 -23.80 8.05
C SER A 509 -10.46 -24.87 7.08
N PHE A 510 -11.54 -24.60 6.36
CA PHE A 510 -12.01 -25.56 5.36
C PHE A 510 -12.08 -24.91 3.97
N ARG A 511 -11.89 -25.77 2.97
CA ARG A 511 -12.09 -25.47 1.54
C ARG A 511 -12.82 -26.61 0.91
N SER A 512 -13.48 -26.33 -0.22
CA SER A 512 -14.17 -27.34 -1.00
C SER A 512 -13.47 -27.53 -2.34
N GLY A 513 -13.37 -28.79 -2.76
CA GLY A 513 -12.80 -29.16 -4.05
C GLY A 513 -13.58 -30.28 -4.72
N TYR A 514 -13.38 -30.44 -6.02
CA TYR A 514 -13.91 -31.56 -6.80
C TYR A 514 -13.00 -32.80 -6.63
N ASP A 515 -13.43 -33.97 -7.10
CA ASP A 515 -12.74 -35.23 -6.88
C ASP A 515 -11.31 -35.29 -7.43
N ASN A 516 -11.02 -34.55 -8.51
CA ASN A 516 -9.68 -34.44 -9.13
C ASN A 516 -8.84 -33.26 -8.63
N TYR A 517 -9.30 -32.53 -7.61
CA TYR A 517 -8.68 -31.27 -7.18
C TYR A 517 -7.20 -31.43 -6.79
N PHE A 518 -6.88 -32.49 -6.02
CA PHE A 518 -5.52 -32.70 -5.55
C PHE A 518 -4.56 -33.14 -6.66
N ASP A 519 -5.02 -33.99 -7.57
CA ASP A 519 -4.25 -34.44 -8.74
C ASP A 519 -4.04 -33.27 -9.73
N PHE A 520 -5.05 -32.40 -9.88
CA PHE A 520 -4.96 -31.23 -10.73
C PHE A 520 -3.88 -30.26 -10.27
N PHE A 521 -3.82 -29.96 -8.98
CA PHE A 521 -2.85 -29.05 -8.38
C PHE A 521 -1.54 -29.70 -7.97
N ASP A 522 -1.37 -31.01 -8.18
CA ASP A 522 -0.18 -31.79 -7.84
C ASP A 522 0.20 -31.73 -6.36
N PHE A 523 -0.81 -31.81 -5.47
CA PHE A 523 -0.56 -31.88 -4.04
C PHE A 523 0.17 -33.18 -3.68
N LYS A 524 1.04 -33.13 -2.68
CA LYS A 524 1.80 -34.29 -2.22
C LYS A 524 1.05 -35.02 -1.11
N LEU A 525 0.77 -36.31 -1.33
CA LEU A 525 0.15 -37.18 -0.34
C LEU A 525 1.19 -37.66 0.68
N VAL A 526 0.90 -37.50 1.96
CA VAL A 526 1.74 -38.02 3.09
C VAL A 526 1.26 -39.38 3.56
N ASP A 527 -0.07 -39.54 3.73
CA ASP A 527 -0.67 -40.80 4.18
C ASP A 527 -2.09 -40.96 3.59
N GLY A 528 -2.55 -42.21 3.48
CA GLY A 528 -3.86 -42.51 2.93
C GLY A 528 -3.92 -42.47 1.40
N ARG A 529 -4.96 -41.82 0.85
CA ARG A 529 -5.20 -41.70 -0.60
C ARG A 529 -5.95 -40.44 -0.94
N PHE A 530 -5.89 -40.05 -2.19
CA PHE A 530 -6.78 -39.05 -2.78
C PHE A 530 -8.15 -39.63 -3.14
N PRO A 531 -9.18 -38.77 -3.36
CA PRO A 531 -10.49 -39.20 -3.81
C PRO A 531 -10.42 -39.95 -5.14
N ASN A 532 -11.26 -40.98 -5.30
CA ASN A 532 -11.44 -41.61 -6.60
C ASN A 532 -12.42 -40.79 -7.46
N LYS A 533 -12.36 -40.97 -8.76
CA LYS A 533 -13.28 -40.30 -9.69
C LYS A 533 -14.74 -40.58 -9.31
N GLY A 534 -15.51 -39.52 -9.06
CA GLY A 534 -16.91 -39.60 -8.64
C GLY A 534 -17.12 -39.90 -7.16
N GLU A 535 -16.07 -39.86 -6.34
CA GLU A 535 -16.19 -40.07 -4.89
C GLU A 535 -16.38 -38.73 -4.17
N PHE A 536 -17.48 -38.60 -3.47
CA PHE A 536 -17.85 -37.39 -2.73
C PHE A 536 -18.22 -37.73 -1.29
N GLY A 537 -18.30 -36.72 -0.40
CA GLY A 537 -18.56 -36.93 1.02
C GLY A 537 -17.32 -37.45 1.76
N VAL A 538 -16.14 -37.19 1.23
CA VAL A 538 -14.86 -37.51 1.84
C VAL A 538 -14.06 -36.24 2.10
N ALA A 539 -13.09 -36.32 3.02
CA ALA A 539 -12.26 -35.18 3.38
C ALA A 539 -10.76 -35.55 3.32
N VAL A 540 -9.96 -34.58 2.97
CA VAL A 540 -8.49 -34.66 3.05
C VAL A 540 -8.02 -33.56 3.99
N ILE A 541 -7.11 -33.90 4.90
CA ILE A 541 -6.56 -32.99 5.92
C ILE A 541 -5.08 -32.68 5.61
N ASN A 542 -4.57 -31.58 6.13
CA ASN A 542 -3.13 -31.28 6.06
C ASN A 542 -2.37 -31.84 7.28
N GLU A 543 -1.01 -31.87 7.21
CA GLU A 543 -0.16 -32.33 8.30
C GLU A 543 -0.37 -31.53 9.59
N THR A 544 -0.53 -30.20 9.47
CA THR A 544 -0.79 -29.32 10.61
C THR A 544 -2.09 -29.73 11.35
N PHE A 545 -3.16 -30.07 10.62
CA PHE A 545 -4.40 -30.56 11.25
C PHE A 545 -4.17 -31.87 11.95
N ALA A 546 -3.51 -32.84 11.29
CA ALA A 546 -3.22 -34.17 11.87
C ALA A 546 -2.34 -34.06 13.12
N ALA A 547 -1.37 -33.14 13.15
CA ALA A 547 -0.50 -32.89 14.29
C ALA A 547 -1.21 -32.19 15.45
N THR A 548 -2.08 -31.21 15.13
CA THR A 548 -2.81 -30.44 16.15
C THR A 548 -3.92 -31.27 16.80
N TYR A 549 -4.59 -32.12 16.02
CA TYR A 549 -5.73 -32.90 16.44
C TYR A 549 -5.54 -34.41 16.19
N PRO A 550 -4.69 -35.10 16.99
CA PRO A 550 -4.30 -36.52 16.76
C PRO A 550 -5.47 -37.51 16.84
N ASP A 551 -6.58 -37.09 17.43
CA ASP A 551 -7.80 -37.91 17.52
C ASP A 551 -8.55 -38.06 16.19
N TYR A 552 -8.26 -37.20 15.22
CA TYR A 552 -8.86 -37.21 13.87
C TYR A 552 -7.90 -37.85 12.87
N GLN A 553 -8.00 -39.18 12.74
CA GLN A 553 -7.17 -39.98 11.84
C GLN A 553 -7.95 -40.44 10.60
N ILE A 554 -7.25 -40.99 9.63
CA ILE A 554 -7.85 -41.60 8.44
C ILE A 554 -8.87 -42.66 8.88
N GLY A 555 -10.06 -42.62 8.25
CA GLY A 555 -11.23 -43.42 8.57
C GLY A 555 -12.17 -42.82 9.63
N ASN A 556 -11.76 -41.75 10.30
CA ASN A 556 -12.66 -41.04 11.20
C ASN A 556 -13.61 -40.16 10.38
N LYS A 557 -14.80 -39.93 10.93
CA LYS A 557 -15.80 -39.07 10.35
C LYS A 557 -15.80 -37.74 11.05
N ILE A 558 -15.91 -36.66 10.26
CA ILE A 558 -16.10 -35.30 10.72
C ILE A 558 -17.45 -34.77 10.23
N MET A 559 -18.07 -33.90 11.03
CA MET A 559 -19.34 -33.28 10.67
C MET A 559 -19.10 -31.79 10.35
N SER A 560 -19.43 -31.36 9.14
CA SER A 560 -19.34 -29.95 8.77
C SER A 560 -20.37 -29.10 9.51
N MET A 561 -20.22 -27.78 9.48
CA MET A 561 -21.19 -26.82 10.00
C MET A 561 -22.59 -26.97 9.37
N TYR A 562 -22.68 -27.53 8.16
CA TYR A 562 -23.93 -27.82 7.45
C TYR A 562 -24.53 -29.18 7.81
N ARG A 563 -24.00 -29.86 8.85
CA ARG A 563 -24.42 -31.22 9.31
C ARG A 563 -24.23 -32.31 8.27
N GLN A 564 -23.27 -32.15 7.36
CA GLN A 564 -22.86 -33.18 6.42
C GLN A 564 -21.66 -33.93 6.99
N GLU A 565 -21.70 -35.26 6.95
CA GLU A 565 -20.57 -36.13 7.39
C GLU A 565 -19.59 -36.32 6.25
N TYR A 566 -18.29 -36.23 6.58
CA TYR A 566 -17.17 -36.54 5.71
C TYR A 566 -16.24 -37.56 6.38
N GLU A 567 -15.77 -38.53 5.62
CA GLU A 567 -14.75 -39.51 6.07
C GLU A 567 -13.37 -38.99 5.68
N ILE A 568 -12.44 -38.92 6.64
CA ILE A 568 -11.04 -38.54 6.38
C ILE A 568 -10.37 -39.71 5.65
N ILE A 569 -9.91 -39.49 4.40
CA ILE A 569 -9.31 -40.52 3.56
C ILE A 569 -7.81 -40.33 3.30
N GLY A 570 -7.28 -39.12 3.52
CA GLY A 570 -5.88 -38.81 3.25
C GLY A 570 -5.35 -37.64 4.03
N VAL A 571 -4.01 -37.57 4.11
CA VAL A 571 -3.25 -36.45 4.66
C VAL A 571 -2.30 -35.96 3.62
N VAL A 572 -2.35 -34.63 3.34
CA VAL A 572 -1.45 -33.94 2.39
C VAL A 572 -0.33 -33.21 3.14
N GLU A 573 0.82 -33.06 2.46
CA GLU A 573 1.91 -32.20 2.93
C GLU A 573 1.39 -30.78 3.13
N ASP A 574 1.90 -30.08 4.15
CA ASP A 574 1.54 -28.71 4.38
C ASP A 574 1.94 -27.80 3.22
N PHE A 575 1.06 -26.93 2.84
CA PHE A 575 1.21 -25.97 1.73
C PHE A 575 0.79 -24.57 2.17
N ASN A 576 1.11 -23.56 1.36
CA ASN A 576 0.77 -22.18 1.66
C ASN A 576 -0.65 -21.86 1.16
N ALA A 577 -1.65 -22.12 2.00
CA ALA A 577 -3.05 -21.77 1.71
C ALA A 577 -3.34 -20.26 1.84
N ARG A 578 -2.45 -19.53 2.52
CA ARG A 578 -2.48 -18.09 2.73
C ARG A 578 -1.10 -17.49 2.44
N PRO A 579 -1.00 -16.17 2.19
CA PRO A 579 0.29 -15.49 2.05
C PRO A 579 1.23 -15.75 3.22
N MET A 580 2.55 -15.73 2.98
CA MET A 580 3.61 -16.07 3.95
C MET A 580 3.69 -15.17 5.19
N MET A 581 2.83 -14.15 5.30
CA MET A 581 2.62 -13.39 6.52
C MET A 581 1.93 -14.22 7.60
N HIS A 582 1.20 -15.27 7.22
CA HIS A 582 0.42 -16.11 8.09
C HIS A 582 1.09 -17.47 8.31
N GLU A 583 0.93 -18.03 9.49
CA GLU A 583 1.35 -19.41 9.78
C GLU A 583 0.43 -20.40 9.07
N ARG A 584 0.93 -21.62 8.82
CA ARG A 584 0.12 -22.73 8.31
C ARG A 584 -0.91 -23.13 9.36
N GLU A 585 -2.15 -23.27 8.93
CA GLU A 585 -3.29 -23.56 9.81
C GLU A 585 -3.77 -25.01 9.65
N PRO A 586 -4.42 -25.57 10.69
CA PRO A 586 -5.17 -26.81 10.54
C PRO A 586 -6.23 -26.66 9.46
N MET A 587 -6.19 -27.51 8.43
CA MET A 587 -7.06 -27.39 7.27
C MET A 587 -7.71 -28.72 6.88
N ILE A 588 -8.97 -28.63 6.47
CA ILE A 588 -9.74 -29.73 5.92
C ILE A 588 -10.26 -29.35 4.54
N TYR A 589 -10.06 -30.23 3.57
CA TYR A 589 -10.69 -30.13 2.26
C TYR A 589 -11.90 -31.07 2.19
N HIS A 590 -13.06 -30.49 1.99
CA HIS A 590 -14.29 -31.22 1.73
C HIS A 590 -14.39 -31.51 0.23
N ILE A 591 -14.53 -32.78 -0.12
CA ILE A 591 -14.71 -33.22 -1.51
C ILE A 591 -16.18 -33.39 -1.79
N ASP A 592 -16.72 -32.47 -2.56
CA ASP A 592 -18.15 -32.32 -2.75
C ASP A 592 -18.55 -32.20 -4.21
N ASN A 593 -19.77 -32.64 -4.49
CA ASN A 593 -20.45 -32.40 -5.77
C ASN A 593 -21.36 -31.17 -5.66
N LEU A 594 -20.80 -30.07 -5.14
CA LEU A 594 -21.54 -28.84 -4.91
C LEU A 594 -21.43 -27.86 -6.10
N ASN A 595 -22.24 -26.82 -6.02
CA ASN A 595 -22.07 -25.67 -6.91
C ASN A 595 -20.80 -24.92 -6.54
N CYS A 596 -20.04 -24.47 -7.53
CA CYS A 596 -18.86 -23.62 -7.37
C CYS A 596 -18.95 -22.43 -8.33
N ALA A 597 -18.25 -21.35 -7.99
CA ALA A 597 -18.10 -20.18 -8.85
C ALA A 597 -16.78 -20.21 -9.61
N ASP A 598 -15.75 -20.82 -9.03
CA ASP A 598 -14.40 -20.89 -9.60
C ASP A 598 -14.15 -22.23 -10.29
N MET A 599 -13.62 -22.13 -11.51
CA MET A 599 -13.07 -23.25 -12.27
C MET A 599 -11.61 -22.96 -12.55
N PHE A 600 -10.81 -24.03 -12.58
CA PHE A 600 -9.38 -23.94 -12.89
C PHE A 600 -9.07 -24.78 -14.11
N PHE A 601 -8.36 -24.17 -15.06
CA PHE A 601 -7.98 -24.79 -16.33
C PHE A 601 -6.46 -24.85 -16.43
N LYS A 602 -5.92 -26.03 -16.72
CA LYS A 602 -4.50 -26.26 -16.94
C LYS A 602 -4.21 -26.33 -18.43
N PHE A 603 -3.26 -25.54 -18.89
CA PHE A 603 -2.96 -25.37 -20.33
C PHE A 603 -1.61 -25.94 -20.73
N ARG A 604 -1.45 -26.26 -22.01
CA ARG A 604 -0.19 -26.72 -22.63
C ARG A 604 0.71 -25.59 -23.06
N SER A 605 0.14 -24.45 -23.44
CA SER A 605 0.82 -23.31 -24.04
C SER A 605 0.74 -22.11 -23.11
N ASP A 606 1.74 -21.21 -23.22
CA ASP A 606 1.74 -19.94 -22.51
C ASP A 606 0.85 -18.89 -23.18
N ASP A 607 0.59 -19.01 -24.49
CA ASP A 607 -0.33 -18.12 -25.21
C ASP A 607 -1.72 -18.74 -25.29
N ILE A 608 -2.54 -18.38 -24.33
CA ILE A 608 -3.87 -18.94 -24.11
C ILE A 608 -5.01 -17.97 -24.42
N SER A 609 -4.71 -16.77 -24.93
CA SER A 609 -5.69 -15.70 -25.12
C SER A 609 -6.91 -16.15 -25.96
N GLU A 610 -6.69 -16.93 -27.01
CA GLU A 610 -7.78 -17.44 -27.82
C GLU A 610 -8.56 -18.58 -27.16
N THR A 611 -7.84 -19.42 -26.39
CA THR A 611 -8.46 -20.51 -25.64
C THR A 611 -9.33 -20.00 -24.50
N VAL A 612 -8.89 -18.96 -23.78
CA VAL A 612 -9.70 -18.28 -22.74
C VAL A 612 -10.97 -17.69 -23.34
N LYS A 613 -10.89 -16.97 -24.46
CA LYS A 613 -12.07 -16.46 -25.16
C LYS A 613 -13.01 -17.58 -25.62
N TRP A 614 -12.45 -18.72 -26.03
CA TRP A 614 -13.25 -19.90 -26.39
C TRP A 614 -13.95 -20.48 -25.15
N ILE A 615 -13.29 -20.54 -23.97
CA ILE A 615 -13.89 -20.97 -22.70
C ILE A 615 -15.05 -20.03 -22.32
N GLU A 616 -14.81 -18.74 -22.34
CA GLU A 616 -15.82 -17.73 -22.01
C GLU A 616 -17.05 -17.87 -22.92
N LYS A 617 -16.83 -18.03 -24.21
CA LYS A 617 -17.91 -18.27 -25.15
C LYS A 617 -18.63 -19.59 -24.89
N SER A 618 -17.91 -20.67 -24.63
CA SER A 618 -18.48 -21.99 -24.36
C SER A 618 -19.33 -21.98 -23.08
N LEU A 619 -18.90 -21.23 -22.06
CA LEU A 619 -19.68 -21.03 -20.83
C LEU A 619 -21.00 -20.30 -21.11
N ARG A 620 -20.97 -19.23 -21.90
CA ARG A 620 -22.18 -18.49 -22.30
C ARG A 620 -23.15 -19.38 -23.10
N ASP A 621 -22.62 -20.15 -24.04
CA ASP A 621 -23.43 -21.09 -24.86
C ASP A 621 -24.05 -22.19 -23.97
N LEU A 622 -23.31 -22.72 -22.98
CA LEU A 622 -23.81 -23.74 -22.05
C LEU A 622 -24.93 -23.21 -21.16
N VAL A 623 -24.77 -22.01 -20.61
CA VAL A 623 -25.81 -21.36 -19.79
C VAL A 623 -27.05 -21.08 -20.64
N SER A 624 -26.89 -20.58 -21.86
CA SER A 624 -27.99 -20.34 -22.78
C SER A 624 -28.76 -21.62 -23.11
N SER A 625 -28.07 -22.75 -23.23
CA SER A 625 -28.72 -24.06 -23.49
C SER A 625 -29.52 -24.58 -22.29
N SER A 626 -29.23 -24.11 -21.08
CA SER A 626 -29.97 -24.46 -19.85
C SER A 626 -31.23 -23.66 -19.63
N GLY A 627 -31.57 -22.73 -20.54
CA GLY A 627 -32.75 -21.89 -20.49
C GLY A 627 -32.56 -20.55 -19.75
N ALA A 628 -31.33 -20.26 -19.29
CA ALA A 628 -30.94 -18.96 -18.84
C ALA A 628 -30.29 -18.18 -20.01
N ASN A 629 -30.25 -16.87 -19.91
CA ASN A 629 -29.61 -16.05 -20.94
C ASN A 629 -28.09 -16.10 -20.77
N GLY A 630 -27.34 -16.72 -21.68
CA GLY A 630 -25.89 -16.88 -21.56
C GLY A 630 -25.10 -15.59 -21.73
N ASP A 631 -25.73 -14.55 -22.29
CA ASP A 631 -25.14 -13.21 -22.33
C ASP A 631 -25.15 -12.54 -20.93
N GLU A 632 -25.83 -13.17 -19.99
CA GLU A 632 -26.05 -12.68 -18.62
C GLU A 632 -24.99 -13.11 -17.63
N ILE A 633 -24.07 -14.00 -17.94
CA ILE A 633 -22.99 -14.38 -17.02
C ILE A 633 -21.79 -13.47 -17.16
N SER A 634 -21.32 -12.93 -16.04
CA SER A 634 -20.00 -12.31 -15.94
C SER A 634 -18.95 -13.40 -15.78
N VAL A 635 -18.03 -13.46 -16.71
CA VAL A 635 -16.91 -14.40 -16.67
C VAL A 635 -15.64 -13.59 -16.55
N THR A 636 -14.90 -13.79 -15.47
CA THR A 636 -13.58 -13.20 -15.29
C THR A 636 -12.53 -14.29 -15.31
N SER A 637 -11.46 -14.07 -16.05
CA SER A 637 -10.36 -15.01 -16.18
C SER A 637 -9.06 -14.36 -15.73
N THR A 638 -8.34 -15.02 -14.84
CA THR A 638 -7.06 -14.55 -14.30
C THR A 638 -6.07 -15.72 -14.23
N TYR A 639 -4.79 -15.46 -14.49
CA TYR A 639 -3.77 -16.45 -14.18
C TYR A 639 -3.67 -16.64 -12.67
N LEU A 640 -3.65 -17.88 -12.21
CA LEU A 640 -3.52 -18.18 -10.78
C LEU A 640 -2.21 -17.61 -10.20
N LYS A 641 -1.15 -17.58 -11.00
CA LYS A 641 0.11 -16.94 -10.64
C LYS A 641 -0.04 -15.43 -10.42
N ASP A 642 -0.79 -14.75 -11.29
CA ASP A 642 -1.04 -13.31 -11.16
C ASP A 642 -1.92 -13.02 -9.93
N ASP A 643 -2.88 -13.90 -9.62
CA ASP A 643 -3.68 -13.79 -8.41
C ASP A 643 -2.79 -13.89 -7.16
N ILE A 644 -1.85 -14.84 -7.13
CA ILE A 644 -0.87 -14.99 -6.04
C ILE A 644 0.06 -13.76 -5.97
N GLU A 645 0.57 -13.27 -7.09
CA GLU A 645 1.38 -12.03 -7.14
C GLU A 645 0.61 -10.82 -6.62
N ASN A 646 -0.67 -10.72 -6.95
CA ASN A 646 -1.52 -9.63 -6.49
C ASN A 646 -1.73 -9.63 -4.96
N MET A 647 -1.71 -10.81 -4.31
CA MET A 647 -1.75 -10.91 -2.84
C MET A 647 -0.53 -10.26 -2.17
N TYR A 648 0.63 -10.25 -2.86
CA TYR A 648 1.86 -9.60 -2.39
C TYR A 648 2.07 -8.20 -2.98
N ARG A 649 1.06 -7.62 -3.62
CA ARG A 649 1.17 -6.31 -4.31
C ARG A 649 1.62 -5.18 -3.40
N LYS A 650 1.21 -5.22 -2.13
CA LYS A 650 1.59 -4.24 -1.11
C LYS A 650 3.10 -4.33 -0.81
N GLU A 651 3.62 -5.53 -0.58
CA GLU A 651 5.02 -5.81 -0.28
C GLU A 651 5.92 -5.51 -1.47
N ILE A 652 5.49 -5.89 -2.68
CA ILE A 652 6.16 -5.57 -3.93
C ILE A 652 6.22 -4.05 -4.13
N GLY A 653 5.13 -3.34 -3.86
CA GLY A 653 5.06 -1.88 -3.90
C GLY A 653 6.03 -1.22 -2.92
N GLN A 654 6.07 -1.69 -1.67
CA GLN A 654 7.01 -1.23 -0.66
C GLN A 654 8.47 -1.49 -1.07
N SER A 655 8.76 -2.68 -1.59
CA SER A 655 10.09 -3.05 -2.09
C SER A 655 10.54 -2.07 -3.19
N ARG A 656 9.71 -1.81 -4.17
CA ARG A 656 9.99 -0.87 -5.27
C ARG A 656 10.23 0.55 -4.77
N LEU A 657 9.41 1.02 -3.83
CA LEU A 657 9.54 2.37 -3.24
C LEU A 657 10.87 2.52 -2.48
N ILE A 658 11.21 1.56 -1.61
CA ILE A 658 12.43 1.62 -0.79
C ILE A 658 13.66 1.48 -1.67
N ASN A 659 13.65 0.62 -2.69
CA ASN A 659 14.75 0.48 -3.64
C ASN A 659 14.96 1.75 -4.48
N SER A 660 13.89 2.35 -4.98
CA SER A 660 13.97 3.62 -5.71
C SER A 660 14.51 4.74 -4.83
N SER A 661 14.02 4.83 -3.59
CA SER A 661 14.52 5.77 -2.57
C SER A 661 15.98 5.53 -2.24
N SER A 662 16.42 4.27 -2.17
CA SER A 662 17.81 3.86 -1.93
C SER A 662 18.74 4.35 -3.04
N ILE A 663 18.35 4.13 -4.30
CA ILE A 663 19.11 4.60 -5.47
C ILE A 663 19.21 6.13 -5.47
N LEU A 664 18.10 6.83 -5.24
CA LEU A 664 18.08 8.29 -5.21
C LEU A 664 18.91 8.85 -4.05
N CYS A 665 18.82 8.26 -2.86
CA CYS A 665 19.62 8.64 -1.70
C CYS A 665 21.13 8.49 -1.99
N LEU A 666 21.52 7.38 -2.61
CA LEU A 666 22.90 7.12 -3.02
C LEU A 666 23.38 8.12 -4.06
N LEU A 667 22.59 8.43 -5.09
CA LEU A 667 22.92 9.44 -6.10
C LEU A 667 23.11 10.83 -5.49
N ILE A 668 22.24 11.24 -4.58
CA ILE A 668 22.36 12.53 -3.88
C ILE A 668 23.62 12.57 -3.03
N ALA A 669 23.95 11.46 -2.33
CA ALA A 669 25.19 11.36 -1.56
C ALA A 669 26.43 11.50 -2.45
N LEU A 670 26.44 10.85 -3.61
CA LEU A 670 27.54 10.94 -4.58
C LEU A 670 27.68 12.35 -5.17
N ILE A 671 26.58 13.05 -5.45
CA ILE A 671 26.59 14.46 -5.87
C ILE A 671 27.21 15.32 -4.77
N GLY A 672 26.86 15.09 -3.50
CA GLY A 672 27.46 15.76 -2.35
C GLY A 672 28.96 15.56 -2.26
N VAL A 673 29.41 14.30 -2.37
CA VAL A 673 30.85 13.94 -2.38
C VAL A 673 31.55 14.59 -3.56
N LEU A 674 30.99 14.51 -4.77
CA LEU A 674 31.55 15.14 -5.97
C LEU A 674 31.82 16.64 -5.78
N GLY A 675 30.82 17.34 -5.20
CA GLY A 675 30.95 18.77 -4.92
C GLY A 675 32.05 19.08 -3.90
N ILE A 676 32.11 18.31 -2.82
CA ILE A 676 33.15 18.51 -1.78
C ILE A 676 34.54 18.23 -2.35
N VAL A 677 34.70 17.12 -3.09
CA VAL A 677 36.01 16.79 -3.74
C VAL A 677 36.40 17.87 -4.74
N TYR A 678 35.42 18.42 -5.48
CA TYR A 678 35.67 19.52 -6.39
C TYR A 678 36.28 20.74 -5.67
N PHE A 679 35.63 21.18 -4.60
CA PHE A 679 36.14 22.34 -3.82
C PHE A 679 37.46 22.03 -3.10
N GLU A 680 37.62 20.85 -2.52
CA GLU A 680 38.83 20.43 -1.83
C GLU A 680 40.02 20.40 -2.80
N THR A 681 39.86 19.85 -4.00
CA THR A 681 40.88 19.82 -5.02
C THR A 681 41.27 21.21 -5.53
N GLN A 682 40.31 22.15 -5.62
CA GLN A 682 40.59 23.53 -5.99
C GLN A 682 41.38 24.26 -4.92
N VAL A 683 41.03 24.13 -3.65
CA VAL A 683 41.76 24.73 -2.52
C VAL A 683 43.18 24.15 -2.40
N MET A 684 43.32 22.85 -2.62
CA MET A 684 44.61 22.16 -2.53
C MET A 684 45.47 22.26 -3.81
N ARG A 685 44.98 22.95 -4.84
CA ARG A 685 45.65 23.00 -6.16
C ARG A 685 47.12 23.41 -6.08
N ARG A 686 47.43 24.45 -5.28
CA ARG A 686 48.80 24.93 -5.05
C ARG A 686 49.64 23.88 -4.30
N GLU A 687 49.10 23.28 -3.27
CA GLU A 687 49.76 22.22 -2.50
C GLU A 687 50.05 20.99 -3.37
N ILE A 688 49.07 20.58 -4.20
CA ILE A 688 49.23 19.50 -5.18
C ILE A 688 50.36 19.82 -6.16
N ALA A 689 50.42 21.06 -6.69
CA ALA A 689 51.48 21.51 -7.59
C ALA A 689 52.88 21.47 -6.90
N ILE A 690 52.99 21.97 -5.67
CA ILE A 690 54.25 21.92 -4.90
C ILE A 690 54.68 20.47 -4.66
N ARG A 691 53.77 19.59 -4.26
CA ARG A 691 54.11 18.16 -4.07
C ARG A 691 54.54 17.49 -5.35
N LYS A 692 53.95 17.83 -6.50
CA LYS A 692 54.40 17.32 -7.81
C LYS A 692 55.77 17.80 -8.19
N VAL A 693 56.08 19.09 -7.99
CA VAL A 693 57.43 19.64 -8.23
C VAL A 693 58.48 18.96 -7.33
N ASN A 694 58.08 18.56 -6.12
CA ASN A 694 58.94 17.77 -5.19
C ASN A 694 58.97 16.27 -5.49
N GLY A 695 58.42 15.80 -6.63
CA GLY A 695 58.52 14.42 -7.08
C GLY A 695 57.37 13.49 -6.69
N ALA A 696 56.28 14.00 -6.08
CA ALA A 696 55.15 13.16 -5.75
C ALA A 696 54.42 12.68 -7.03
N THR A 697 54.09 11.40 -7.07
CA THR A 697 53.34 10.79 -8.17
C THR A 697 51.89 11.16 -8.12
N THR A 698 51.21 11.17 -9.27
CA THR A 698 49.77 11.39 -9.35
C THR A 698 48.99 10.40 -8.46
N TRP A 699 49.47 9.16 -8.38
CA TRP A 699 48.82 8.11 -7.58
C TRP A 699 48.91 8.34 -6.07
N GLU A 700 50.04 8.86 -5.57
CA GLU A 700 50.20 9.21 -4.15
C GLU A 700 49.23 10.31 -3.72
N ILE A 701 49.01 11.31 -4.58
CA ILE A 701 48.06 12.39 -4.34
C ILE A 701 46.63 11.82 -4.29
N ILE A 702 46.26 11.02 -5.29
CA ILE A 702 44.94 10.36 -5.36
C ILE A 702 44.72 9.46 -4.14
N LYS A 703 45.69 8.61 -3.77
CA LYS A 703 45.60 7.71 -2.62
C LYS A 703 45.36 8.47 -1.31
N SER A 704 46.00 9.63 -1.14
CA SER A 704 45.80 10.48 0.05
C SER A 704 44.38 11.05 0.14
N LEU A 705 43.80 11.48 -1.00
CA LEU A 705 42.44 11.97 -1.05
C LEU A 705 41.43 10.83 -0.87
N LEU A 706 41.59 9.73 -1.63
CA LEU A 706 40.71 8.58 -1.58
C LEU A 706 40.60 7.99 -0.17
N GLY A 707 41.70 7.86 0.54
CA GLY A 707 41.76 7.32 1.89
C GLY A 707 40.83 8.04 2.87
N LYS A 708 40.72 9.38 2.76
CA LYS A 708 39.84 10.18 3.62
C LYS A 708 38.38 9.83 3.42
N TYR A 709 37.94 9.68 2.16
CA TYR A 709 36.54 9.40 1.84
C TYR A 709 36.14 7.94 2.13
N VAL A 710 37.07 7.01 1.92
CA VAL A 710 36.91 5.59 2.31
C VAL A 710 36.73 5.47 3.82
N ILE A 711 37.55 6.19 4.62
CA ILE A 711 37.38 6.19 6.09
C ILE A 711 35.99 6.74 6.50
N VAL A 712 35.55 7.85 5.90
CA VAL A 712 34.27 8.47 6.21
C VAL A 712 33.12 7.55 5.82
N SER A 713 33.16 6.91 4.65
CA SER A 713 32.13 5.95 4.22
C SER A 713 32.13 4.69 5.10
N SER A 714 33.31 4.20 5.54
CA SER A 714 33.43 3.05 6.45
C SER A 714 32.83 3.35 7.84
N ILE A 715 33.07 4.55 8.38
CA ILE A 715 32.44 4.99 9.64
C ILE A 715 30.93 5.06 9.46
N GLY A 716 30.45 5.63 8.35
CA GLY A 716 29.03 5.69 8.02
C GLY A 716 28.40 4.29 7.95
N PHE A 717 29.07 3.36 7.29
CA PHE A 717 28.62 1.97 7.20
C PHE A 717 28.55 1.29 8.58
N LEU A 718 29.61 1.41 9.40
CA LEU A 718 29.64 0.80 10.74
C LEU A 718 28.50 1.29 11.65
N LEU A 719 28.13 2.56 11.51
CA LEU A 719 26.99 3.12 12.25
C LEU A 719 25.63 2.70 11.65
N ALA A 720 25.58 2.49 10.35
CA ALA A 720 24.38 2.08 9.65
C ALA A 720 23.96 0.63 9.93
N VAL A 721 24.93 -0.29 10.13
CA VAL A 721 24.66 -1.71 10.36
C VAL A 721 23.71 -1.94 11.54
N PRO A 722 23.98 -1.46 12.77
CA PRO A 722 23.07 -1.72 13.89
C PRO A 722 21.67 -1.10 13.66
N MET A 723 21.59 0.08 13.02
CA MET A 723 20.31 0.70 12.68
C MET A 723 19.51 -0.15 11.71
N SER A 724 20.17 -0.62 10.64
CA SER A 724 19.54 -1.49 9.63
C SER A 724 19.07 -2.82 10.23
N VAL A 725 19.86 -3.42 11.13
CA VAL A 725 19.49 -4.67 11.83
C VAL A 725 18.22 -4.46 12.67
N VAL A 726 18.14 -3.37 13.43
CA VAL A 726 16.93 -3.07 14.24
C VAL A 726 15.70 -2.87 13.35
N ILE A 727 15.83 -2.04 12.30
CA ILE A 727 14.72 -1.74 11.39
C ILE A 727 14.25 -3.02 10.70
N MET A 728 15.19 -3.84 10.19
CA MET A 728 14.84 -5.04 9.45
C MET A 728 14.29 -6.15 10.36
N ASN A 729 14.76 -6.29 11.59
CA ASN A 729 14.15 -7.21 12.56
C ASN A 729 12.68 -6.85 12.82
N MET A 730 12.39 -5.57 13.02
CA MET A 730 11.00 -5.11 13.23
C MET A 730 10.11 -5.35 12.00
N TRP A 731 10.68 -5.24 10.81
CA TRP A 731 9.92 -5.46 9.57
C TRP A 731 9.73 -6.95 9.28
N LEU A 732 10.80 -7.77 9.42
CA LEU A 732 10.76 -9.22 9.19
C LEU A 732 9.87 -9.95 10.20
N SER A 733 9.76 -9.47 11.43
CA SER A 733 8.90 -10.09 12.46
C SER A 733 7.39 -10.06 12.12
N ARG A 734 6.99 -9.36 11.06
CA ARG A 734 5.61 -9.37 10.55
C ARG A 734 5.31 -10.57 9.65
N PHE A 735 6.33 -11.31 9.25
CA PHE A 735 6.22 -12.49 8.39
C PHE A 735 6.42 -13.75 9.23
N ALA A 736 5.48 -14.68 9.14
CA ALA A 736 5.64 -15.99 9.76
C ALA A 736 6.84 -16.74 9.12
N TYR A 737 7.01 -16.56 7.80
CA TYR A 737 8.11 -17.15 7.03
C TYR A 737 8.97 -16.04 6.42
N HIS A 738 10.21 -15.93 6.88
CA HIS A 738 11.13 -14.91 6.43
C HIS A 738 12.55 -15.42 6.20
N THR A 739 13.28 -14.70 5.36
CA THR A 739 14.69 -14.98 5.11
C THR A 739 15.58 -14.51 6.25
N ASP A 740 16.67 -15.25 6.49
CA ASP A 740 17.69 -14.84 7.45
C ASP A 740 18.47 -13.59 6.98
N MET A 741 18.91 -12.76 7.94
CA MET A 741 19.78 -11.63 7.65
C MET A 741 21.19 -12.13 7.28
N SER A 742 21.43 -12.25 5.99
CA SER A 742 22.73 -12.69 5.47
C SER A 742 23.80 -11.61 5.57
N VAL A 743 24.97 -11.94 6.10
CA VAL A 743 26.14 -11.07 6.17
C VAL A 743 26.55 -10.55 4.79
N TRP A 744 26.29 -11.30 3.72
CA TRP A 744 26.60 -10.91 2.35
C TRP A 744 25.89 -9.63 1.90
N ILE A 745 24.70 -9.35 2.37
CA ILE A 745 23.95 -8.13 2.03
C ILE A 745 24.68 -6.90 2.57
N PHE A 746 25.16 -6.98 3.81
CA PHE A 746 25.95 -5.89 4.41
C PHE A 746 27.27 -5.68 3.66
N LEU A 747 27.98 -6.75 3.30
CA LEU A 747 29.22 -6.67 2.53
C LEU A 747 28.96 -6.10 1.13
N LEU A 748 27.90 -6.50 0.45
CA LEU A 748 27.52 -5.99 -0.86
C LEU A 748 27.19 -4.50 -0.79
N ALA A 749 26.41 -4.05 0.19
CA ALA A 749 26.08 -2.65 0.39
C ALA A 749 27.34 -1.81 0.64
N TYR A 750 28.28 -2.29 1.49
CA TYR A 750 29.55 -1.63 1.73
C TYR A 750 30.39 -1.52 0.46
N LEU A 751 30.47 -2.59 -0.32
CA LEU A 751 31.23 -2.61 -1.57
C LEU A 751 30.65 -1.63 -2.60
N ILE A 752 29.33 -1.61 -2.77
CA ILE A 752 28.65 -0.69 -3.70
C ILE A 752 28.96 0.77 -3.32
N ILE A 753 28.72 1.15 -2.06
CA ILE A 753 28.92 2.53 -1.61
C ILE A 753 30.39 2.94 -1.71
N THR A 754 31.29 2.07 -1.28
CA THR A 754 32.71 2.37 -1.29
C THR A 754 33.25 2.43 -2.73
N ALA A 755 32.85 1.52 -3.61
CA ALA A 755 33.24 1.52 -5.01
C ALA A 755 32.77 2.77 -5.77
N LEU A 756 31.48 3.15 -5.59
CA LEU A 756 30.92 4.34 -6.24
C LEU A 756 31.55 5.62 -5.69
N THR A 757 31.76 5.70 -4.37
CA THR A 757 32.48 6.83 -3.75
C THR A 757 33.91 6.92 -4.27
N ALA A 758 34.61 5.80 -4.35
CA ALA A 758 35.96 5.74 -4.89
C ALA A 758 36.01 6.19 -6.36
N ALA A 759 35.07 5.74 -7.18
CA ALA A 759 34.98 6.14 -8.59
C ALA A 759 34.80 7.66 -8.74
N VAL A 760 33.90 8.28 -7.98
CA VAL A 760 33.68 9.74 -8.00
C VAL A 760 34.93 10.49 -7.56
N VAL A 761 35.57 10.05 -6.48
CA VAL A 761 36.82 10.67 -5.96
C VAL A 761 37.97 10.51 -6.95
N LEU A 762 38.12 9.32 -7.55
CA LEU A 762 39.16 9.02 -8.54
C LEU A 762 39.04 9.91 -9.78
N LEU A 763 37.83 9.95 -10.38
CA LEU A 763 37.56 10.76 -11.58
C LEU A 763 37.97 12.23 -11.38
N ARG A 764 37.58 12.79 -10.24
CA ARG A 764 37.84 14.21 -9.96
C ARG A 764 39.27 14.49 -9.52
N SER A 765 39.83 13.64 -8.66
CA SER A 765 41.23 13.77 -8.20
C SER A 765 42.22 13.55 -9.31
N TYR A 766 41.93 12.66 -10.26
CA TYR A 766 42.79 12.44 -11.43
C TYR A 766 42.85 13.70 -12.31
N SER A 767 41.70 14.33 -12.58
CA SER A 767 41.67 15.60 -13.33
C SER A 767 42.53 16.70 -12.66
N ALA A 768 42.40 16.85 -11.33
CA ALA A 768 43.19 17.85 -10.59
C ALA A 768 44.68 17.50 -10.50
N ALA A 769 44.99 16.20 -10.31
CA ALA A 769 46.38 15.73 -10.21
C ALA A 769 47.10 15.64 -11.58
N SER A 770 46.36 15.62 -12.71
CA SER A 770 46.98 15.64 -14.06
C SER A 770 47.27 17.05 -14.61
N GLU A 771 46.79 18.13 -13.96
CA GLU A 771 47.06 19.52 -14.37
C GLU A 771 48.56 19.83 -14.35
N ASN A 772 48.97 20.72 -15.27
CA ASN A 772 50.36 21.17 -15.36
C ASN A 772 50.73 22.01 -14.13
N PRO A 773 51.75 21.65 -13.34
CA PRO A 773 52.15 22.37 -12.15
C PRO A 773 52.48 23.86 -12.39
N VAL A 774 53.02 24.19 -13.57
CA VAL A 774 53.39 25.56 -13.94
C VAL A 774 52.17 26.45 -14.11
N GLU A 775 51.10 25.94 -14.68
CA GLU A 775 49.84 26.70 -14.83
C GLU A 775 49.10 26.87 -13.49
N ALA A 776 49.22 25.85 -12.61
CA ALA A 776 48.63 25.90 -11.29
C ALA A 776 49.31 26.92 -10.35
N LEU A 777 50.60 27.21 -10.58
CA LEU A 777 51.37 28.19 -9.81
C LEU A 777 51.32 29.63 -10.40
N LYS A 778 50.93 29.79 -11.69
CA LYS A 778 50.83 31.10 -12.39
C LYS A 778 49.48 31.81 -12.27
N LYS A 779 48.43 31.10 -11.93
CA LYS A 779 47.10 31.72 -11.72
C LYS A 779 47.03 32.27 -10.29
N GLU A 780 47.44 33.52 -10.10
CA GLU A 780 47.04 34.36 -8.97
C GLU A 780 45.78 35.11 -9.28
#